data_7d22a0dd879ac0fe8f2f9f763e3d12a5
#
_entry.id   7d22a0dd879ac0fe8f2f9f763e3d12a5
#
_cell.length_a   1.000
_cell.length_b   1.000
_cell.length_c   1.000
_cell.angle_alpha   90.00
_cell.angle_beta   90.00
_cell.angle_gamma   90.00
#
_symmetry.space_group_name_H-M   'P 1'
#
loop_
_entity.id
_entity.type
_entity.pdbx_description
1 polymer ?
#
loop_
_entity_poly.entity_id
_entity_poly.type
_entity_poly.pdbx_seq_one_letter_code
_entity_poly.pdbx_strand_id
1 'polypeptide(L)'
;MPKEEYGAKDLAVLEGLDAVRKRPGMYIGTTDSQGLMHCLWEIIDNSVDEALAGFCNDIVVTLHTDGSVEVADNGRGIPVDKEPKTGLSGVEVVLTKLHAGAKFGNSSYNAVGGLHGVGSSVVNALSSRLDVEVDRDGKTHHMTFHQGHPGVYTDADPANPSPDSPFKRTRKNRPTELEIIGKVSPKTTGTRIRYWYDPEIFNKTAEFSYEQLIDRVRQTSFLVPGLKITIIDENVPETAATDTVEATDDATVEPAQDQAPALDVSSDDAESPAEEDFSLTAGDQVVDGAFGEQPAHPRVVEFLHTGGVKDFVDFLSKGEPISDIWRIQGEGTYKEETQAVGEGGELHAQEIERTCGVDIALRWVNGYDTTIMSFVNIVETPGGGTHVDGFMNAITKQIRKAVEDNARKLKVNMKDSAMKVERDDIQAGLVAVVTARVAEPQFQGQTKDVLGTAQVKPIVTRLTDKQFGEMITGSKRGYKEQSGRVLEKIVGEMHARIQSRKAKEVTRRKNALESASMPAKLSDCQPGNDDVAELFIVEGDSALGTAKAARNAGFQALLPIRGKILNVQKASITQMLSNKECAAIIQVVGAGSGQSFDIEQSRYHKIIMMTDADVDGAHIRILLLTLFYRYMRPLIEHGYVYAAVPPLHRIALTGSHKGEYSYTYSDDELAGKLADLDKKHIGYNDDIQRYKGLGEMDADQLADTTMDPRTRMLRRIRMEDAAQASEIFSLLMGDDVPPRKQFIVDNADDFDRSKIDT
;
A
#
# COMPACT_ATOMS: atom_id res chain seq x y z
N MET A 1 -41.25 23.50 -10.30
CA MET A 1 -40.77 22.54 -11.30
C MET A 1 -41.57 21.27 -11.13
N PRO A 2 -42.17 20.68 -12.17
CA PRO A 2 -42.88 19.40 -12.05
C PRO A 2 -41.84 18.35 -11.59
N LYS A 3 -42.20 17.55 -10.61
CA LYS A 3 -41.45 16.36 -10.24
C LYS A 3 -41.57 15.40 -11.42
N GLU A 4 -40.47 15.15 -12.14
CA GLU A 4 -40.40 14.01 -13.05
C GLU A 4 -40.64 12.75 -12.20
N GLU A 5 -41.68 12.01 -12.55
CA GLU A 5 -41.95 10.72 -11.88
C GLU A 5 -40.90 9.73 -12.31
N TYR A 6 -40.06 9.34 -11.34
CA TYR A 6 -39.11 8.24 -11.50
C TYR A 6 -39.86 6.94 -11.69
N GLY A 7 -39.71 6.34 -12.86
CA GLY A 7 -40.42 5.11 -13.24
C GLY A 7 -39.49 4.05 -13.83
N ALA A 8 -40.02 2.86 -14.11
CA ALA A 8 -39.26 1.76 -14.71
C ALA A 8 -38.56 2.09 -16.04
N LYS A 9 -39.07 3.09 -16.78
CA LYS A 9 -38.48 3.61 -18.03
C LYS A 9 -37.14 4.34 -17.80
N ASP A 10 -36.86 4.76 -16.53
CA ASP A 10 -35.64 5.47 -16.16
C ASP A 10 -34.56 4.48 -15.67
N LEU A 11 -34.87 3.19 -15.62
CA LEU A 11 -33.94 2.12 -15.32
C LEU A 11 -33.17 1.73 -16.59
N ALA A 12 -31.86 2.04 -16.63
CA ALA A 12 -30.98 1.53 -17.68
C ALA A 12 -30.46 0.14 -17.28
N VAL A 13 -30.81 -0.89 -18.05
CA VAL A 13 -30.26 -2.23 -17.92
C VAL A 13 -29.07 -2.37 -18.86
N LEU A 14 -27.89 -2.57 -18.28
CA LEU A 14 -26.65 -2.83 -19.02
C LEU A 14 -26.37 -4.33 -18.95
N GLU A 15 -26.12 -4.95 -20.09
CA GLU A 15 -25.82 -6.37 -20.19
C GLU A 15 -24.38 -6.60 -20.62
N GLY A 16 -23.75 -7.64 -20.05
CA GLY A 16 -22.42 -8.11 -20.47
C GLY A 16 -21.32 -7.07 -20.29
N LEU A 17 -20.47 -6.92 -21.31
CA LEU A 17 -19.28 -6.08 -21.28
C LEU A 17 -19.59 -4.57 -21.36
N ASP A 18 -20.76 -4.17 -21.83
CA ASP A 18 -21.18 -2.75 -21.84
C ASP A 18 -21.28 -2.19 -20.41
N ALA A 19 -21.63 -3.06 -19.44
CA ALA A 19 -21.65 -2.67 -18.01
C ALA A 19 -20.24 -2.37 -17.48
N VAL A 20 -19.23 -3.11 -17.93
CA VAL A 20 -17.83 -2.91 -17.58
C VAL A 20 -17.34 -1.57 -18.11
N ARG A 21 -17.57 -1.28 -19.40
CA ARG A 21 -17.20 -0.01 -20.03
C ARG A 21 -17.86 1.20 -19.38
N LYS A 22 -19.13 1.06 -18.95
CA LYS A 22 -19.87 2.14 -18.28
C LYS A 22 -19.37 2.46 -16.90
N ARG A 23 -18.85 1.45 -16.15
CA ARG A 23 -18.36 1.58 -14.78
C ARG A 23 -17.06 0.82 -14.56
N PRO A 24 -15.97 1.20 -15.23
CA PRO A 24 -14.69 0.48 -15.17
C PRO A 24 -14.13 0.41 -13.73
N GLY A 25 -14.29 1.47 -12.94
CA GLY A 25 -13.84 1.51 -11.56
C GLY A 25 -14.40 0.44 -10.63
N MET A 26 -15.54 -0.20 -10.98
CA MET A 26 -16.06 -1.36 -10.22
C MET A 26 -15.22 -2.63 -10.42
N TYR A 27 -14.45 -2.71 -11.51
CA TYR A 27 -13.69 -3.91 -11.91
C TYR A 27 -12.18 -3.72 -11.75
N ILE A 28 -11.67 -2.52 -12.05
CA ILE A 28 -10.23 -2.21 -12.02
C ILE A 28 -9.84 -1.13 -11.01
N GLY A 29 -10.78 -0.67 -10.18
CA GLY A 29 -10.56 0.33 -9.13
C GLY A 29 -10.52 1.75 -9.67
N THR A 30 -9.57 2.09 -10.52
CA THR A 30 -9.36 3.42 -11.10
C THR A 30 -9.20 3.34 -12.62
N THR A 31 -9.17 4.50 -13.31
CA THR A 31 -8.89 4.60 -14.75
C THR A 31 -7.61 5.37 -15.04
N ASP A 32 -6.70 5.43 -14.08
CA ASP A 32 -5.34 5.95 -14.19
C ASP A 32 -4.33 4.81 -14.43
N SER A 33 -3.04 5.08 -14.24
CA SER A 33 -1.97 4.09 -14.38
C SER A 33 -2.16 2.86 -13.47
N GLN A 34 -2.78 3.01 -12.28
CA GLN A 34 -3.04 1.87 -11.40
C GLN A 34 -4.08 0.92 -12.01
N GLY A 35 -5.19 1.46 -12.54
CA GLY A 35 -6.18 0.65 -13.22
C GLY A 35 -5.64 -0.01 -14.49
N LEU A 36 -4.74 0.69 -15.20
CA LEU A 36 -4.06 0.13 -16.37
C LEU A 36 -3.14 -1.04 -15.98
N MET A 37 -2.34 -0.87 -14.93
CA MET A 37 -1.52 -1.94 -14.37
C MET A 37 -2.38 -3.12 -13.87
N HIS A 38 -3.56 -2.84 -13.29
CA HIS A 38 -4.48 -3.90 -12.89
C HIS A 38 -4.94 -4.76 -14.07
N CYS A 39 -5.22 -4.15 -15.23
CA CYS A 39 -5.50 -4.89 -16.47
C CYS A 39 -4.36 -5.80 -16.87
N LEU A 40 -3.12 -5.33 -16.78
CA LEU A 40 -1.93 -6.12 -17.10
C LEU A 40 -1.77 -7.30 -16.13
N TRP A 41 -1.99 -7.06 -14.82
CA TRP A 41 -1.94 -8.14 -13.83
C TRP A 41 -2.96 -9.24 -14.10
N GLU A 42 -4.17 -8.92 -14.49
CA GLU A 42 -5.21 -9.91 -14.79
C GLU A 42 -4.80 -10.84 -15.96
N ILE A 43 -4.06 -10.33 -16.95
CA ILE A 43 -3.56 -11.18 -18.05
C ILE A 43 -2.35 -12.02 -17.61
N ILE A 44 -1.38 -11.42 -16.90
CA ILE A 44 -0.21 -12.14 -16.37
C ILE A 44 -0.65 -13.23 -15.38
N ASP A 45 -1.57 -12.93 -14.48
CA ASP A 45 -2.05 -13.87 -13.47
C ASP A 45 -2.73 -15.10 -14.09
N ASN A 46 -3.34 -14.98 -15.29
CA ASN A 46 -3.86 -16.14 -16.02
C ASN A 46 -2.76 -17.09 -16.49
N SER A 47 -1.65 -16.54 -16.99
CA SER A 47 -0.47 -17.32 -17.40
C SER A 47 0.23 -17.94 -16.19
N VAL A 48 0.29 -17.21 -15.07
CA VAL A 48 0.82 -17.71 -13.79
C VAL A 48 -0.07 -18.83 -13.20
N ASP A 49 -1.37 -18.76 -13.37
CA ASP A 49 -2.28 -19.84 -12.96
C ASP A 49 -2.03 -21.15 -13.73
N GLU A 50 -1.66 -21.07 -15.01
CA GLU A 50 -1.19 -22.24 -15.78
C GLU A 50 0.13 -22.78 -15.22
N ALA A 51 1.03 -21.90 -14.76
CA ALA A 51 2.28 -22.32 -14.12
C ALA A 51 2.05 -22.96 -12.76
N LEU A 52 1.17 -22.43 -11.94
CA LEU A 52 0.76 -23.02 -10.65
C LEU A 52 0.10 -24.41 -10.84
N ALA A 53 -0.60 -24.59 -11.96
CA ALA A 53 -1.17 -25.87 -12.32
C ALA A 53 -0.14 -26.85 -12.93
N GLY A 54 1.12 -26.42 -13.13
CA GLY A 54 2.22 -27.22 -13.65
C GLY A 54 2.25 -27.37 -15.17
N PHE A 55 1.54 -26.53 -15.91
CA PHE A 55 1.44 -26.59 -17.37
C PHE A 55 2.22 -25.48 -18.10
N CYS A 56 2.72 -24.47 -17.40
CA CYS A 56 3.50 -23.38 -17.95
C CYS A 56 4.81 -23.23 -17.17
N ASN A 57 5.89 -22.90 -17.85
CA ASN A 57 7.20 -22.61 -17.25
C ASN A 57 7.94 -21.45 -17.92
N ASP A 58 7.33 -20.78 -18.89
CA ASP A 58 7.91 -19.63 -19.58
C ASP A 58 6.79 -18.62 -19.92
N ILE A 59 6.95 -17.38 -19.44
CA ILE A 59 6.05 -16.27 -19.70
C ILE A 59 6.90 -15.11 -20.25
N VAL A 60 6.44 -14.48 -21.32
CA VAL A 60 7.06 -13.29 -21.89
C VAL A 60 6.06 -12.14 -21.84
N VAL A 61 6.47 -11.01 -21.27
CA VAL A 61 5.68 -9.77 -21.22
C VAL A 61 6.42 -8.71 -22.03
N THR A 62 5.78 -8.16 -23.05
CA THR A 62 6.37 -7.14 -23.93
C THR A 62 5.58 -5.84 -23.84
N LEU A 63 6.26 -4.75 -23.50
CA LEU A 63 5.76 -3.37 -23.60
C LEU A 63 6.18 -2.80 -24.94
N HIS A 64 5.25 -2.71 -25.90
CA HIS A 64 5.55 -2.27 -27.26
C HIS A 64 5.58 -0.74 -27.40
N THR A 65 6.34 -0.25 -28.37
CA THR A 65 6.47 1.19 -28.67
C THR A 65 5.16 1.85 -29.14
N ASP A 66 4.19 1.07 -29.58
CA ASP A 66 2.86 1.55 -30.00
C ASP A 66 1.87 1.67 -28.82
N GLY A 67 2.34 1.50 -27.57
CA GLY A 67 1.53 1.56 -26.37
C GLY A 67 0.73 0.32 -26.06
N SER A 68 0.87 -0.75 -26.86
CA SER A 68 0.28 -2.07 -26.56
C SER A 68 1.14 -2.86 -25.59
N VAL A 69 0.50 -3.83 -24.94
CA VAL A 69 1.18 -4.84 -24.12
C VAL A 69 0.84 -6.22 -24.64
N GLU A 70 1.85 -7.07 -24.70
CA GLU A 70 1.71 -8.47 -25.06
C GLU A 70 2.14 -9.37 -23.89
N VAL A 71 1.35 -10.39 -23.59
CA VAL A 71 1.68 -11.46 -22.65
C VAL A 71 1.58 -12.78 -23.39
N ALA A 72 2.67 -13.53 -23.45
CA ALA A 72 2.76 -14.84 -24.07
C ALA A 72 3.18 -15.90 -23.06
N ASP A 73 2.51 -17.04 -23.04
CA ASP A 73 2.83 -18.19 -22.20
C ASP A 73 2.94 -19.48 -23.03
N ASN A 74 3.61 -20.47 -22.45
CA ASN A 74 3.71 -21.81 -23.03
C ASN A 74 2.80 -22.84 -22.31
N GLY A 75 1.68 -22.37 -21.73
CA GLY A 75 0.67 -23.20 -21.05
C GLY A 75 -0.13 -24.09 -22.00
N ARG A 76 -1.25 -24.60 -21.54
CA ARG A 76 -2.11 -25.49 -22.35
C ARG A 76 -2.83 -24.80 -23.51
N GLY A 77 -2.86 -23.49 -23.52
CA GLY A 77 -3.66 -22.68 -24.44
C GLY A 77 -5.15 -22.67 -24.07
N ILE A 78 -5.83 -21.56 -24.30
CA ILE A 78 -7.27 -21.43 -24.11
C ILE A 78 -7.99 -22.48 -24.98
N PRO A 79 -9.06 -23.18 -24.47
CA PRO A 79 -9.83 -24.12 -25.27
C PRO A 79 -10.36 -23.50 -26.57
N VAL A 80 -10.12 -24.17 -27.70
CA VAL A 80 -10.53 -23.71 -29.05
C VAL A 80 -11.81 -24.36 -29.53
N ASP A 81 -12.24 -25.45 -28.87
CA ASP A 81 -13.48 -26.16 -29.14
C ASP A 81 -14.71 -25.34 -28.72
N LYS A 82 -15.88 -25.74 -29.21
CA LYS A 82 -17.14 -25.04 -28.90
C LYS A 82 -17.71 -25.42 -27.54
N GLU A 83 -17.99 -24.42 -26.72
CA GLU A 83 -18.66 -24.60 -25.44
C GLU A 83 -20.14 -25.03 -25.70
N PRO A 84 -20.60 -26.15 -25.10
CA PRO A 84 -21.90 -26.76 -25.46
C PRO A 84 -23.13 -25.89 -25.23
N LYS A 85 -23.13 -25.02 -24.20
CA LYS A 85 -24.29 -24.17 -23.86
C LYS A 85 -24.41 -22.95 -24.73
N THR A 86 -23.29 -22.32 -25.09
CA THR A 86 -23.27 -21.07 -25.85
C THR A 86 -23.04 -21.28 -27.34
N GLY A 87 -22.41 -22.41 -27.73
CA GLY A 87 -22.00 -22.69 -29.09
C GLY A 87 -20.83 -21.83 -29.59
N LEU A 88 -20.25 -20.99 -28.72
CA LEU A 88 -19.09 -20.16 -29.00
C LEU A 88 -17.80 -20.95 -28.77
N SER A 89 -16.69 -20.55 -29.38
CA SER A 89 -15.37 -21.10 -29.03
C SER A 89 -15.00 -20.77 -27.58
N GLY A 90 -14.20 -21.62 -26.95
CA GLY A 90 -13.70 -21.34 -25.59
C GLY A 90 -13.00 -20.00 -25.50
N VAL A 91 -12.24 -19.59 -26.53
CA VAL A 91 -11.59 -18.28 -26.65
C VAL A 91 -12.62 -17.14 -26.58
N GLU A 92 -13.69 -17.23 -27.40
CA GLU A 92 -14.74 -16.21 -27.41
C GLU A 92 -15.49 -16.17 -26.06
N VAL A 93 -15.73 -17.33 -25.44
CA VAL A 93 -16.39 -17.41 -24.12
C VAL A 93 -15.57 -16.72 -23.04
N VAL A 94 -14.27 -17.04 -22.92
CA VAL A 94 -13.37 -16.46 -21.90
C VAL A 94 -13.22 -14.96 -22.05
N LEU A 95 -13.19 -14.44 -23.27
CA LEU A 95 -12.96 -13.03 -23.54
C LEU A 95 -14.25 -12.19 -23.62
N THR A 96 -15.43 -12.80 -23.75
CA THR A 96 -16.70 -12.04 -23.91
C THR A 96 -17.76 -12.30 -22.84
N LYS A 97 -17.60 -13.32 -22.00
CA LYS A 97 -18.57 -13.65 -20.95
C LYS A 97 -17.98 -13.40 -19.58
N LEU A 98 -18.69 -12.61 -18.79
CA LEU A 98 -18.38 -12.44 -17.36
C LEU A 98 -18.70 -13.75 -16.63
N HIS A 99 -17.89 -14.09 -15.63
CA HIS A 99 -18.04 -15.31 -14.84
C HIS A 99 -18.00 -16.60 -15.66
N ALA A 100 -17.16 -16.63 -16.69
CA ALA A 100 -16.93 -17.80 -17.51
C ALA A 100 -15.43 -18.20 -17.45
N GLY A 101 -15.17 -19.49 -17.26
CA GLY A 101 -13.80 -20.02 -17.25
C GLY A 101 -13.72 -21.39 -16.57
N ALA A 102 -12.65 -22.13 -16.85
CA ALA A 102 -12.39 -23.45 -16.28
C ALA A 102 -12.15 -23.45 -14.76
N LYS A 103 -11.90 -22.28 -14.20
CA LYS A 103 -11.64 -22.07 -12.76
C LYS A 103 -12.88 -22.29 -11.87
N PHE A 104 -14.08 -22.31 -12.47
CA PHE A 104 -15.35 -22.65 -11.75
C PHE A 104 -15.67 -24.15 -11.72
N GLY A 105 -14.88 -24.99 -12.39
CA GLY A 105 -15.08 -26.44 -12.43
C GLY A 105 -14.16 -27.16 -11.44
N ASN A 106 -14.69 -28.15 -10.74
CA ASN A 106 -14.06 -28.84 -9.60
C ASN A 106 -12.77 -29.64 -9.88
N SER A 107 -12.15 -29.62 -11.08
CA SER A 107 -11.17 -30.65 -11.40
C SER A 107 -9.82 -30.19 -11.97
N SER A 108 -9.61 -28.92 -12.32
CA SER A 108 -8.40 -28.56 -13.08
C SER A 108 -7.41 -27.65 -12.36
N TYR A 109 -7.81 -26.95 -11.30
CA TYR A 109 -6.95 -26.00 -10.59
C TYR A 109 -7.13 -26.14 -9.07
N ASN A 110 -6.05 -26.50 -8.38
CA ASN A 110 -6.06 -26.62 -6.91
C ASN A 110 -5.71 -25.32 -6.19
N ALA A 111 -5.15 -24.34 -6.88
CA ALA A 111 -4.85 -23.02 -6.37
C ALA A 111 -4.79 -22.04 -7.55
N VAL A 112 -5.50 -20.94 -7.47
CA VAL A 112 -5.56 -19.90 -8.52
C VAL A 112 -5.42 -18.51 -7.94
N GLY A 113 -4.79 -17.60 -8.68
CA GLY A 113 -4.75 -16.16 -8.38
C GLY A 113 -6.02 -15.45 -8.83
N GLY A 114 -6.52 -15.81 -10.01
CA GLY A 114 -7.74 -15.27 -10.61
C GLY A 114 -9.02 -15.93 -10.11
N LEU A 115 -9.65 -15.38 -9.06
CA LEU A 115 -10.81 -15.98 -8.37
C LEU A 115 -12.17 -15.69 -9.04
N HIS A 116 -12.29 -14.60 -9.80
CA HIS A 116 -13.59 -14.08 -10.24
C HIS A 116 -13.99 -14.49 -11.65
N GLY A 117 -13.06 -14.99 -12.48
CA GLY A 117 -13.31 -15.41 -13.87
C GLY A 117 -13.83 -14.26 -14.74
N VAL A 118 -13.42 -13.04 -14.45
CA VAL A 118 -13.83 -11.83 -15.19
C VAL A 118 -12.64 -11.06 -15.78
N GLY A 119 -11.41 -11.30 -15.31
CA GLY A 119 -10.24 -10.49 -15.67
C GLY A 119 -10.05 -10.32 -17.16
N SER A 120 -9.91 -11.42 -17.91
CA SER A 120 -9.70 -11.35 -19.37
C SER A 120 -10.83 -10.66 -20.13
N SER A 121 -12.08 -10.88 -19.73
CA SER A 121 -13.25 -10.25 -20.35
C SER A 121 -13.35 -8.76 -19.99
N VAL A 122 -12.91 -8.37 -18.79
CA VAL A 122 -12.81 -6.96 -18.37
C VAL A 122 -11.73 -6.25 -19.17
N VAL A 123 -10.52 -6.84 -19.28
CA VAL A 123 -9.44 -6.26 -20.09
C VAL A 123 -9.89 -6.09 -21.54
N ASN A 124 -10.52 -7.09 -22.12
CA ASN A 124 -11.09 -7.01 -23.48
C ASN A 124 -12.10 -5.87 -23.62
N ALA A 125 -13.00 -5.72 -22.66
CA ALA A 125 -13.99 -4.64 -22.66
C ALA A 125 -13.37 -3.23 -22.59
N LEU A 126 -12.22 -3.10 -21.88
CA LEU A 126 -11.52 -1.85 -21.65
C LEU A 126 -10.39 -1.59 -22.67
N SER A 127 -10.28 -2.43 -23.69
CA SER A 127 -9.31 -2.29 -24.78
C SER A 127 -9.96 -1.74 -26.05
N SER A 128 -9.28 -0.84 -26.73
CA SER A 128 -9.66 -0.41 -28.09
C SER A 128 -9.47 -1.55 -29.10
N ARG A 129 -8.41 -2.37 -28.89
CA ARG A 129 -8.14 -3.60 -29.65
C ARG A 129 -7.56 -4.65 -28.72
N LEU A 130 -7.96 -5.90 -28.90
CA LEU A 130 -7.33 -7.06 -28.30
C LEU A 130 -7.21 -8.17 -29.33
N ASP A 131 -6.00 -8.67 -29.51
CA ASP A 131 -5.67 -9.81 -30.38
C ASP A 131 -5.27 -10.98 -29.49
N VAL A 132 -5.79 -12.17 -29.79
CA VAL A 132 -5.44 -13.40 -29.09
C VAL A 132 -5.03 -14.47 -30.08
N GLU A 133 -3.88 -15.08 -29.80
CA GLU A 133 -3.39 -16.25 -30.51
C GLU A 133 -3.29 -17.43 -29.54
N VAL A 134 -3.71 -18.58 -30.00
CA VAL A 134 -3.67 -19.81 -29.22
C VAL A 134 -3.04 -20.93 -30.02
N ASP A 135 -1.91 -21.42 -29.54
CA ASP A 135 -1.24 -22.61 -30.10
C ASP A 135 -1.85 -23.84 -29.44
N ARG A 136 -2.59 -24.60 -30.21
CA ARG A 136 -3.24 -25.83 -29.77
C ARG A 136 -3.54 -26.78 -30.94
N ASP A 137 -3.44 -28.07 -30.67
CA ASP A 137 -3.74 -29.13 -31.65
C ASP A 137 -2.96 -29.00 -32.97
N GLY A 138 -1.71 -28.51 -32.90
CA GLY A 138 -0.81 -28.35 -34.04
C GLY A 138 -1.12 -27.15 -34.93
N LYS A 139 -1.91 -26.20 -34.44
CA LYS A 139 -2.34 -25.00 -35.17
C LYS A 139 -2.26 -23.77 -34.25
N THR A 140 -2.00 -22.62 -34.90
CA THR A 140 -2.16 -21.31 -34.26
C THR A 140 -3.54 -20.75 -34.63
N HIS A 141 -4.41 -20.64 -33.62
CA HIS A 141 -5.73 -20.07 -33.76
C HIS A 141 -5.68 -18.61 -33.36
N HIS A 142 -6.39 -17.76 -34.10
CA HIS A 142 -6.39 -16.30 -33.90
C HIS A 142 -7.83 -15.75 -33.82
N MET A 143 -8.02 -14.74 -33.00
CA MET A 143 -9.26 -13.97 -32.90
C MET A 143 -8.97 -12.55 -32.45
N THR A 144 -9.72 -11.58 -32.98
CA THR A 144 -9.55 -10.16 -32.62
C THR A 144 -10.85 -9.57 -32.07
N PHE A 145 -10.68 -8.54 -31.24
CA PHE A 145 -11.79 -7.85 -30.57
C PHE A 145 -11.58 -6.35 -30.63
N HIS A 146 -12.69 -5.63 -30.74
CA HIS A 146 -12.76 -4.19 -30.58
C HIS A 146 -13.75 -3.85 -29.48
N GLN A 147 -13.28 -3.24 -28.40
CA GLN A 147 -14.10 -2.84 -27.25
C GLN A 147 -14.98 -4.00 -26.71
N GLY A 148 -14.38 -5.20 -26.60
CA GLY A 148 -15.06 -6.40 -26.13
C GLY A 148 -15.90 -7.13 -27.18
N HIS A 149 -15.98 -6.62 -28.41
CA HIS A 149 -16.77 -7.23 -29.48
C HIS A 149 -15.90 -8.02 -30.45
N PRO A 150 -16.19 -9.30 -30.72
CA PRO A 150 -15.43 -10.08 -31.67
C PRO A 150 -15.63 -9.59 -33.11
N GLY A 151 -14.59 -9.65 -33.91
CA GLY A 151 -14.64 -9.26 -35.33
C GLY A 151 -13.31 -9.49 -36.03
N VAL A 152 -13.11 -8.77 -37.12
CA VAL A 152 -11.89 -8.85 -37.93
C VAL A 152 -11.39 -7.43 -38.22
N TYR A 153 -10.11 -7.20 -37.93
CA TYR A 153 -9.39 -6.01 -38.36
C TYR A 153 -8.82 -6.20 -39.76
N THR A 154 -8.73 -5.13 -40.51
CA THR A 154 -8.06 -5.10 -41.82
C THR A 154 -6.85 -4.18 -41.70
N ASP A 155 -5.74 -4.76 -41.21
CA ASP A 155 -4.50 -4.01 -41.04
C ASP A 155 -3.83 -3.78 -42.40
N ALA A 156 -3.25 -2.60 -42.57
CA ALA A 156 -2.48 -2.28 -43.78
C ALA A 156 -1.16 -3.06 -43.82
N ASP A 157 -0.59 -3.32 -42.65
CA ASP A 157 0.57 -4.20 -42.45
C ASP A 157 0.23 -5.20 -41.32
N PRO A 158 0.06 -6.48 -41.64
CA PRO A 158 -0.20 -7.50 -40.63
C PRO A 158 0.91 -7.68 -39.58
N ALA A 159 2.14 -7.24 -39.87
CA ALA A 159 3.25 -7.29 -38.91
C ALA A 159 3.16 -6.15 -37.87
N ASN A 160 2.43 -5.08 -38.19
CA ASN A 160 2.26 -3.93 -37.33
C ASN A 160 0.74 -3.63 -37.11
N PRO A 161 0.06 -4.45 -36.30
CA PRO A 161 -1.37 -4.29 -36.03
C PRO A 161 -1.65 -2.95 -35.34
N SER A 162 -2.76 -2.28 -35.72
CA SER A 162 -3.14 -0.98 -35.17
C SER A 162 -4.58 -0.98 -34.68
N PRO A 163 -4.89 -0.35 -33.53
CA PRO A 163 -6.25 -0.18 -33.04
C PRO A 163 -7.10 0.72 -33.97
N ASP A 164 -6.45 1.56 -34.80
CA ASP A 164 -7.11 2.46 -35.74
C ASP A 164 -7.44 1.79 -37.07
N SER A 165 -7.04 0.54 -37.27
CA SER A 165 -7.36 -0.23 -38.49
C SER A 165 -8.85 -0.45 -38.63
N PRO A 166 -9.39 -0.52 -39.87
CA PRO A 166 -10.81 -0.77 -40.11
C PRO A 166 -11.26 -2.10 -39.48
N PHE A 167 -12.26 -2.01 -38.59
CA PHE A 167 -12.84 -3.16 -37.90
C PHE A 167 -14.21 -3.55 -38.43
N LYS A 168 -14.42 -4.83 -38.65
CA LYS A 168 -15.70 -5.38 -39.04
C LYS A 168 -16.21 -6.35 -37.96
N ARG A 169 -17.19 -5.88 -37.17
CA ARG A 169 -17.82 -6.67 -36.11
C ARG A 169 -18.51 -7.92 -36.67
N THR A 170 -18.38 -9.03 -35.97
CA THR A 170 -19.15 -10.24 -36.24
C THR A 170 -20.65 -9.98 -35.96
N ARG A 171 -21.53 -10.53 -36.79
CA ARG A 171 -22.97 -10.31 -36.66
C ARG A 171 -23.48 -10.89 -35.34
N LYS A 172 -24.30 -10.12 -34.63
CA LYS A 172 -25.00 -10.55 -33.41
C LYS A 172 -25.69 -11.90 -33.66
N ASN A 173 -25.53 -12.87 -32.77
CA ASN A 173 -26.07 -14.24 -32.83
C ASN A 173 -25.41 -15.18 -33.86
N ARG A 174 -24.21 -14.89 -34.30
CA ARG A 174 -23.38 -15.87 -35.02
C ARG A 174 -22.06 -16.04 -34.27
N PRO A 175 -21.64 -17.27 -33.94
CA PRO A 175 -20.30 -17.50 -33.37
C PRO A 175 -19.24 -17.02 -34.38
N THR A 176 -18.20 -16.40 -33.88
CA THR A 176 -17.04 -16.04 -34.68
C THR A 176 -16.21 -17.30 -34.86
N GLU A 177 -15.87 -17.65 -36.07
CA GLU A 177 -14.95 -18.76 -36.33
C GLU A 177 -13.53 -18.30 -36.00
N LEU A 178 -12.79 -19.15 -35.28
CA LEU A 178 -11.38 -18.95 -35.04
C LEU A 178 -10.62 -19.05 -36.36
N GLU A 179 -9.83 -18.03 -36.67
CA GLU A 179 -8.95 -18.06 -37.84
C GLU A 179 -7.74 -18.93 -37.55
N ILE A 180 -7.32 -19.73 -38.51
CA ILE A 180 -6.08 -20.53 -38.41
C ILE A 180 -5.02 -19.79 -39.22
N ILE A 181 -4.11 -19.13 -38.51
CA ILE A 181 -3.05 -18.30 -39.11
C ILE A 181 -1.72 -19.06 -39.31
N GLY A 182 -1.54 -20.20 -38.62
CA GLY A 182 -0.30 -20.95 -38.66
C GLY A 182 -0.44 -22.43 -38.32
N LYS A 183 0.65 -23.15 -38.54
CA LYS A 183 0.84 -24.53 -38.07
C LYS A 183 2.03 -24.56 -37.14
N VAL A 184 1.86 -25.19 -36.01
CA VAL A 184 2.92 -25.40 -35.00
C VAL A 184 3.12 -26.90 -34.76
N SER A 185 4.14 -27.25 -34.01
CA SER A 185 4.31 -28.63 -33.55
C SER A 185 3.06 -29.04 -32.71
N PRO A 186 2.56 -30.28 -32.86
CA PRO A 186 1.47 -30.78 -31.99
C PRO A 186 1.77 -30.75 -30.49
N LYS A 187 3.05 -30.59 -30.11
CA LYS A 187 3.50 -30.45 -28.71
C LYS A 187 3.60 -29.01 -28.27
N THR A 188 3.55 -28.06 -29.18
CA THR A 188 3.58 -26.64 -28.87
C THR A 188 2.18 -26.20 -28.48
N THR A 189 2.06 -25.68 -27.27
CA THR A 189 0.83 -25.09 -26.73
C THR A 189 1.16 -23.76 -26.07
N GLY A 190 0.20 -22.87 -26.03
CA GLY A 190 0.36 -21.57 -25.36
C GLY A 190 -0.73 -20.60 -25.73
N THR A 191 -0.73 -19.47 -25.02
CA THR A 191 -1.62 -18.34 -25.31
C THR A 191 -0.79 -17.09 -25.44
N ARG A 192 -1.09 -16.25 -26.42
CA ARG A 192 -0.54 -14.91 -26.58
C ARG A 192 -1.68 -13.93 -26.66
N ILE A 193 -1.69 -12.92 -25.78
CA ILE A 193 -2.68 -11.84 -25.76
C ILE A 193 -1.93 -10.53 -25.90
N ARG A 194 -2.24 -9.78 -26.98
CA ARG A 194 -1.79 -8.41 -27.17
C ARG A 194 -2.98 -7.48 -27.14
N TYR A 195 -2.89 -6.38 -26.37
CA TYR A 195 -4.01 -5.44 -26.24
C TYR A 195 -3.53 -3.99 -26.18
N TRP A 196 -4.38 -3.11 -26.71
CA TRP A 196 -4.26 -1.67 -26.64
C TRP A 196 -5.39 -1.18 -25.73
N TYR A 197 -5.04 -0.52 -24.63
CA TYR A 197 -6.06 0.07 -23.76
C TYR A 197 -6.89 1.13 -24.51
N ASP A 198 -8.13 1.35 -24.06
CA ASP A 198 -9.04 2.29 -24.72
C ASP A 198 -8.84 3.71 -24.16
N PRO A 199 -8.34 4.67 -24.96
CA PRO A 199 -8.14 6.06 -24.54
C PRO A 199 -9.44 6.80 -24.21
N GLU A 200 -10.61 6.25 -24.58
CA GLU A 200 -11.91 6.79 -24.17
C GLU A 200 -12.24 6.44 -22.71
N ILE A 201 -11.62 5.41 -22.15
CA ILE A 201 -11.83 4.92 -20.78
C ILE A 201 -10.75 5.41 -19.83
N PHE A 202 -9.49 5.26 -20.25
CA PHE A 202 -8.35 5.60 -19.42
C PHE A 202 -7.96 7.07 -19.55
N ASN A 203 -7.40 7.62 -18.47
CA ASN A 203 -6.90 8.97 -18.44
C ASN A 203 -5.76 9.15 -19.46
N LYS A 204 -5.63 10.36 -20.03
CA LYS A 204 -4.59 10.67 -21.02
C LYS A 204 -3.15 10.51 -20.51
N THR A 205 -2.97 10.54 -19.19
CA THR A 205 -1.68 10.38 -18.50
C THR A 205 -1.47 8.97 -17.99
N ALA A 206 -2.38 8.02 -18.28
CA ALA A 206 -2.24 6.65 -17.86
C ALA A 206 -1.17 5.95 -18.72
N GLU A 207 -0.15 5.43 -18.07
CA GLU A 207 0.97 4.73 -18.69
C GLU A 207 1.28 3.45 -17.91
N PHE A 208 1.80 2.44 -18.61
CA PHE A 208 2.32 1.24 -17.96
C PHE A 208 3.60 1.56 -17.21
N SER A 209 3.65 1.21 -15.92
CA SER A 209 4.84 1.41 -15.10
C SER A 209 5.77 0.20 -15.20
N TYR A 210 6.91 0.40 -15.84
CA TYR A 210 7.97 -0.62 -15.91
C TYR A 210 8.46 -1.05 -14.53
N GLU A 211 8.63 -0.12 -13.59
CA GLU A 211 9.10 -0.41 -12.24
C GLU A 211 8.12 -1.31 -11.47
N GLN A 212 6.82 -0.96 -11.50
CA GLN A 212 5.79 -1.80 -10.87
C GLN A 212 5.72 -3.18 -11.50
N LEU A 213 5.92 -3.27 -12.84
CA LEU A 213 5.96 -4.54 -13.54
C LEU A 213 7.13 -5.40 -13.06
N ILE A 214 8.34 -4.84 -13.01
CA ILE A 214 9.55 -5.52 -12.50
C ILE A 214 9.33 -6.05 -11.08
N ASP A 215 8.85 -5.22 -10.18
CA ASP A 215 8.68 -5.60 -8.77
C ASP A 215 7.64 -6.71 -8.60
N ARG A 216 6.50 -6.62 -9.28
CA ARG A 216 5.46 -7.65 -9.26
C ARG A 216 5.92 -8.97 -9.87
N VAL A 217 6.59 -8.91 -11.02
CA VAL A 217 7.10 -10.11 -11.71
C VAL A 217 8.19 -10.78 -10.90
N ARG A 218 9.10 -10.01 -10.29
CA ARG A 218 10.12 -10.53 -9.38
C ARG A 218 9.47 -11.27 -8.20
N GLN A 219 8.48 -10.68 -7.55
CA GLN A 219 7.72 -11.34 -6.46
C GLN A 219 7.08 -12.64 -6.94
N THR A 220 6.44 -12.61 -8.11
CA THR A 220 5.77 -13.78 -8.69
C THR A 220 6.75 -14.90 -8.99
N SER A 221 7.94 -14.59 -9.52
CA SER A 221 8.97 -15.59 -9.83
C SER A 221 9.49 -16.33 -8.59
N PHE A 222 9.56 -15.66 -7.43
CA PHE A 222 9.85 -16.32 -6.15
C PHE A 222 8.72 -17.23 -5.67
N LEU A 223 7.45 -16.85 -5.94
CA LEU A 223 6.28 -17.61 -5.48
C LEU A 223 5.99 -18.86 -6.31
N VAL A 224 6.47 -18.89 -7.55
CA VAL A 224 6.32 -20.00 -8.50
C VAL A 224 7.69 -20.51 -8.93
N PRO A 225 8.34 -21.38 -8.12
CA PRO A 225 9.70 -21.85 -8.40
C PRO A 225 9.82 -22.53 -9.74
N GLY A 226 10.84 -22.15 -10.53
CA GLY A 226 11.11 -22.71 -11.84
C GLY A 226 10.29 -22.08 -12.98
N LEU A 227 9.44 -21.11 -12.72
CA LEU A 227 8.81 -20.28 -13.72
C LEU A 227 9.80 -19.19 -14.19
N LYS A 228 10.12 -19.19 -15.48
CA LYS A 228 10.86 -18.11 -16.11
C LYS A 228 9.88 -17.03 -16.58
N ILE A 229 10.13 -15.78 -16.21
CA ILE A 229 9.36 -14.63 -16.69
C ILE A 229 10.33 -13.64 -17.31
N THR A 230 10.14 -13.33 -18.59
CA THR A 230 10.94 -12.37 -19.34
C THR A 230 10.12 -11.10 -19.57
N ILE A 231 10.68 -9.94 -19.24
CA ILE A 231 10.09 -8.65 -19.56
C ILE A 231 10.92 -8.03 -20.68
N ILE A 232 10.23 -7.58 -21.72
CA ILE A 232 10.81 -6.86 -22.85
C ILE A 232 10.17 -5.49 -22.90
N ASP A 233 10.97 -4.44 -22.71
CA ASP A 233 10.52 -3.06 -22.84
C ASP A 233 11.14 -2.44 -24.09
N GLU A 234 10.29 -2.15 -25.07
CA GLU A 234 10.69 -1.51 -26.32
C GLU A 234 10.69 0.03 -26.22
N ASN A 235 10.18 0.60 -25.12
CA ASN A 235 10.02 2.05 -24.89
C ASN A 235 11.25 2.70 -24.24
N VAL A 236 12.46 2.17 -24.43
CA VAL A 236 13.67 2.73 -23.79
C VAL A 236 14.08 4.02 -24.49
N PRO A 237 14.22 5.16 -23.76
CA PRO A 237 14.81 6.37 -24.33
C PRO A 237 16.27 6.13 -24.74
N GLU A 238 16.72 6.75 -25.83
CA GLU A 238 18.08 6.62 -26.41
C GLU A 238 19.26 6.86 -25.42
N THR A 239 19.00 7.30 -24.20
CA THR A 239 20.01 7.67 -23.19
C THR A 239 20.17 6.67 -22.03
N ALA A 240 19.44 5.54 -22.02
CA ALA A 240 19.38 4.63 -20.85
C ALA A 240 19.74 3.16 -21.17
N ALA A 241 20.60 2.91 -22.16
CA ALA A 241 21.03 1.56 -22.51
C ALA A 241 22.24 1.13 -21.68
N THR A 242 22.06 0.76 -20.42
CA THR A 242 22.98 -0.15 -19.69
C THR A 242 22.34 -0.60 -18.39
N ASP A 243 21.64 -1.69 -18.39
CA ASP A 243 21.46 -2.53 -17.18
C ASP A 243 20.93 -3.91 -17.62
N THR A 244 21.84 -4.75 -18.07
CA THR A 244 21.57 -6.20 -18.15
C THR A 244 21.93 -6.80 -16.79
N VAL A 245 20.94 -7.15 -16.01
CA VAL A 245 21.14 -7.91 -14.77
C VAL A 245 20.92 -9.39 -15.09
N GLU A 246 22.01 -10.10 -15.35
CA GLU A 246 22.01 -11.57 -15.34
C GLU A 246 22.17 -12.06 -13.90
N ALA A 247 21.17 -12.74 -13.36
CA ALA A 247 21.30 -13.49 -12.13
C ALA A 247 21.48 -14.98 -12.47
N THR A 248 22.73 -15.39 -12.67
CA THR A 248 23.08 -16.81 -12.75
C THR A 248 23.80 -17.23 -11.47
N ASP A 249 23.19 -18.13 -10.70
CA ASP A 249 23.86 -18.85 -9.63
C ASP A 249 24.80 -19.92 -10.21
N ASP A 250 26.09 -19.73 -10.07
CA ASP A 250 27.06 -20.83 -9.96
C ASP A 250 28.30 -20.33 -9.21
N ALA A 251 28.47 -20.72 -7.95
CA ALA A 251 29.65 -20.43 -7.15
C ALA A 251 30.10 -21.66 -6.40
N THR A 252 30.98 -22.43 -7.05
CA THR A 252 31.89 -23.34 -6.34
C THR A 252 33.13 -22.54 -5.91
N VAL A 253 33.33 -22.32 -4.62
CA VAL A 253 34.53 -21.72 -4.04
C VAL A 253 35.25 -22.74 -3.18
N GLU A 254 36.46 -23.12 -3.58
CA GLU A 254 37.46 -23.81 -2.73
C GLU A 254 38.16 -22.78 -1.81
N PRO A 255 38.62 -23.19 -0.60
CA PRO A 255 39.17 -22.26 0.36
C PRO A 255 40.69 -22.08 0.23
N ALA A 256 41.17 -20.84 0.28
CA ALA A 256 42.59 -20.52 0.43
C ALA A 256 42.88 -19.93 1.82
N GLN A 257 44.01 -20.40 2.38
CA GLN A 257 44.49 -20.21 3.74
C GLN A 257 45.11 -18.84 4.04
N ASP A 258 44.98 -18.47 5.32
CA ASP A 258 45.84 -17.69 6.22
C ASP A 258 47.00 -16.82 5.68
N GLN A 259 46.98 -15.56 6.08
CA GLN A 259 48.09 -14.93 6.82
C GLN A 259 47.72 -13.54 7.36
N ALA A 260 47.77 -13.40 8.71
CA ALA A 260 47.78 -12.11 9.40
C ALA A 260 49.19 -11.48 9.39
N PRO A 261 49.31 -10.15 9.48
CA PRO A 261 50.16 -9.64 10.59
C PRO A 261 49.56 -8.44 11.36
N ALA A 262 50.17 -8.26 12.52
CA ALA A 262 49.81 -7.56 13.70
C ALA A 262 49.85 -6.01 13.65
N LEU A 263 49.05 -5.46 14.55
CA LEU A 263 49.04 -4.20 15.31
C LEU A 263 50.20 -3.21 15.15
N ASP A 264 49.89 -1.96 14.99
CA ASP A 264 50.54 -0.90 15.79
C ASP A 264 49.51 0.25 16.07
N VAL A 265 49.58 0.75 17.31
CA VAL A 265 48.69 1.74 17.91
C VAL A 265 49.42 3.10 17.97
N SER A 266 48.84 4.16 17.48
CA SER A 266 49.08 5.51 18.03
C SER A 266 47.98 6.52 17.63
N SER A 267 47.35 7.01 18.62
CA SER A 267 46.67 8.25 19.02
C SER A 267 46.42 9.38 18.02
N ASP A 268 45.22 9.95 18.20
CA ASP A 268 44.77 11.35 18.08
C ASP A 268 44.60 11.97 16.70
N ASP A 269 43.34 12.16 16.30
CA ASP A 269 42.69 13.47 16.22
C ASP A 269 41.25 13.35 15.67
N ALA A 270 40.36 14.17 16.27
CA ALA A 270 38.95 14.22 15.95
C ALA A 270 38.68 15.05 14.68
N GLU A 271 38.10 14.45 13.67
CA GLU A 271 37.36 15.18 12.63
C GLU A 271 36.08 14.39 12.25
N SER A 272 35.00 15.17 12.06
CA SER A 272 33.66 14.75 11.73
C SER A 272 33.58 13.88 10.47
N PRO A 273 32.74 12.85 10.40
CA PRO A 273 32.56 12.11 9.15
C PRO A 273 31.64 12.86 8.20
N ALA A 274 32.14 13.02 6.99
CA ALA A 274 31.39 13.44 5.80
C ALA A 274 30.33 12.39 5.42
N GLU A 275 29.30 12.88 4.79
CA GLU A 275 28.21 12.09 4.21
C GLU A 275 28.76 11.04 3.24
N GLU A 276 28.59 9.78 3.55
CA GLU A 276 28.79 8.69 2.60
C GLU A 276 27.49 8.39 1.86
N ASP A 277 27.56 8.62 0.57
CA ASP A 277 26.61 8.26 -0.47
C ASP A 277 26.48 6.72 -0.52
N PHE A 278 25.28 6.20 -0.21
CA PHE A 278 25.01 4.78 -0.28
C PHE A 278 24.70 4.38 -1.72
N SER A 279 25.75 4.04 -2.48
CA SER A 279 25.61 3.30 -3.74
C SER A 279 25.52 1.81 -3.45
N LEU A 280 24.48 1.18 -3.99
CA LEU A 280 24.26 -0.26 -3.99
C LEU A 280 25.41 -0.98 -4.72
N THR A 281 26.21 -1.75 -3.99
CA THR A 281 27.16 -2.69 -4.58
C THR A 281 26.57 -4.10 -4.58
N ALA A 282 26.09 -4.53 -5.73
CA ALA A 282 26.06 -5.92 -6.13
C ALA A 282 26.85 -5.98 -7.45
N GLY A 283 27.85 -6.83 -7.48
CA GLY A 283 28.92 -7.04 -8.45
C GLY A 283 28.70 -6.59 -9.91
N ASP A 284 29.10 -5.39 -10.22
CA ASP A 284 29.12 -4.88 -11.58
C ASP A 284 30.49 -5.03 -12.20
N GLN A 285 30.57 -5.81 -13.27
CA GLN A 285 31.71 -5.73 -14.20
C GLN A 285 31.39 -4.69 -15.28
N VAL A 286 32.04 -3.54 -15.20
CA VAL A 286 32.02 -2.51 -16.26
C VAL A 286 32.99 -2.91 -17.34
N VAL A 287 32.52 -3.10 -18.56
CA VAL A 287 33.36 -3.24 -19.77
C VAL A 287 33.22 -1.96 -20.60
N ASP A 288 34.27 -1.16 -20.62
CA ASP A 288 34.41 0.02 -21.47
C ASP A 288 34.54 -0.40 -22.95
N GLY A 289 33.63 0.01 -23.80
CA GLY A 289 33.67 -0.25 -25.24
C GLY A 289 33.11 0.93 -26.05
N ALA A 290 33.94 1.38 -26.97
CA ALA A 290 33.89 2.56 -27.83
C ALA A 290 32.55 2.91 -28.48
N PHE A 291 32.30 4.20 -28.59
CA PHE A 291 31.18 4.86 -29.28
C PHE A 291 31.05 4.43 -30.75
N GLY A 292 29.91 3.83 -31.07
CA GLY A 292 29.34 3.70 -32.39
C GLY A 292 27.83 3.66 -32.22
N GLU A 293 27.08 4.48 -32.96
CA GLU A 293 25.63 4.48 -32.98
C GLU A 293 25.12 3.05 -33.29
N GLN A 294 24.69 2.34 -32.24
CA GLN A 294 23.95 1.10 -32.38
C GLN A 294 22.45 1.42 -32.24
N PRO A 295 21.59 0.72 -33.02
CA PRO A 295 20.14 0.87 -32.86
C PRO A 295 19.73 0.54 -31.42
N ALA A 296 18.80 1.31 -30.87
CA ALA A 296 18.28 1.11 -29.53
C ALA A 296 17.80 -0.33 -29.37
N HIS A 297 18.48 -1.10 -28.53
CA HIS A 297 18.05 -2.45 -28.20
C HIS A 297 16.97 -2.38 -27.13
N PRO A 298 15.90 -3.19 -27.19
CA PRO A 298 14.90 -3.27 -26.14
C PRO A 298 15.55 -3.69 -24.84
N ARG A 299 15.07 -3.11 -23.72
CA ARG A 299 15.48 -3.56 -22.39
C ARG A 299 14.88 -4.93 -22.12
N VAL A 300 15.69 -5.93 -21.84
CA VAL A 300 15.25 -7.30 -21.55
C VAL A 300 15.71 -7.69 -20.15
N VAL A 301 14.77 -8.13 -19.31
CA VAL A 301 15.06 -8.64 -17.96
C VAL A 301 14.40 -9.99 -17.78
N GLU A 302 15.15 -10.97 -17.29
CA GLU A 302 14.66 -12.32 -17.00
C GLU A 302 14.67 -12.61 -15.50
N PHE A 303 13.61 -13.25 -15.02
CA PHE A 303 13.47 -13.71 -13.64
C PHE A 303 13.26 -15.22 -13.64
N LEU A 304 14.16 -15.92 -12.96
CA LEU A 304 14.06 -17.36 -12.74
C LEU A 304 14.59 -17.70 -11.36
N HIS A 305 13.71 -18.10 -10.44
CA HIS A 305 14.09 -18.49 -9.09
C HIS A 305 13.68 -19.94 -8.83
N THR A 306 14.65 -20.78 -8.52
CA THR A 306 14.41 -22.21 -8.27
C THR A 306 14.26 -22.55 -6.78
N GLY A 307 14.81 -21.73 -5.89
CA GLY A 307 14.71 -21.92 -4.42
C GLY A 307 13.38 -21.43 -3.84
N GLY A 308 12.60 -20.64 -4.62
CA GLY A 308 11.25 -20.21 -4.26
C GLY A 308 11.23 -19.24 -3.09
N VAL A 309 10.40 -19.51 -2.08
CA VAL A 309 10.26 -18.64 -0.90
C VAL A 309 11.56 -18.48 -0.10
N LYS A 310 12.56 -19.39 -0.27
CA LYS A 310 13.88 -19.21 0.33
C LYS A 310 14.66 -18.08 -0.33
N ASP A 311 14.69 -18.07 -1.66
CA ASP A 311 15.37 -17.04 -2.43
C ASP A 311 14.70 -15.69 -2.16
N PHE A 312 13.39 -15.70 -1.96
CA PHE A 312 12.65 -14.50 -1.60
C PHE A 312 13.03 -13.96 -0.22
N VAL A 313 13.16 -14.82 0.78
CA VAL A 313 13.64 -14.41 2.11
C VAL A 313 15.08 -13.90 2.03
N ASP A 314 15.93 -14.51 1.21
CA ASP A 314 17.30 -14.04 0.99
C ASP A 314 17.32 -12.63 0.38
N PHE A 315 16.56 -12.42 -0.68
CA PHE A 315 16.40 -11.12 -1.31
C PHE A 315 15.88 -10.02 -0.34
N LEU A 316 14.93 -10.37 0.53
CA LEU A 316 14.37 -9.45 1.53
C LEU A 316 15.30 -9.20 2.71
N SER A 317 16.31 -10.04 2.91
CA SER A 317 17.18 -9.99 4.08
C SER A 317 18.20 -8.87 3.95
N LYS A 318 17.93 -7.75 4.60
CA LYS A 318 18.88 -6.64 4.76
C LYS A 318 19.62 -6.79 6.08
N GLY A 319 20.94 -6.91 6.02
CA GLY A 319 21.80 -7.02 7.20
C GLY A 319 22.38 -8.42 7.41
N GLU A 320 23.25 -8.55 8.43
CA GLU A 320 23.99 -9.77 8.70
C GLU A 320 23.07 -10.88 9.22
N PRO A 321 23.07 -12.08 8.61
CA PRO A 321 22.18 -13.16 9.00
C PRO A 321 22.60 -13.80 10.34
N ILE A 322 21.66 -13.99 11.26
CA ILE A 322 21.83 -14.70 12.53
C ILE A 322 21.61 -16.20 12.36
N SER A 323 20.72 -16.58 11.42
CA SER A 323 20.45 -17.97 11.06
C SER A 323 20.47 -18.17 9.56
N ASP A 324 20.64 -19.40 9.11
CA ASP A 324 20.28 -19.79 7.75
C ASP A 324 18.76 -19.60 7.54
N ILE A 325 18.33 -19.72 6.30
CA ILE A 325 16.91 -19.66 5.99
C ILE A 325 16.25 -20.98 6.36
N TRP A 326 15.33 -20.93 7.30
CA TRP A 326 14.54 -22.08 7.71
C TRP A 326 13.27 -22.15 6.86
N ARG A 327 12.91 -23.37 6.42
CA ARG A 327 11.71 -23.59 5.60
C ARG A 327 10.76 -24.56 6.28
N ILE A 328 9.47 -24.23 6.23
CA ILE A 328 8.35 -25.02 6.72
C ILE A 328 7.46 -25.29 5.52
N GLN A 329 7.27 -26.55 5.17
CA GLN A 329 6.50 -26.92 3.98
C GLN A 329 5.61 -28.12 4.28
N GLY A 330 4.40 -28.12 3.72
CA GLY A 330 3.48 -29.25 3.84
C GLY A 330 2.06 -28.90 3.42
N GLU A 331 1.21 -29.90 3.57
CA GLU A 331 -0.20 -29.80 3.21
C GLU A 331 -1.10 -30.24 4.37
N GLY A 332 -2.32 -29.74 4.36
CA GLY A 332 -3.37 -30.18 5.26
C GLY A 332 -4.72 -30.12 4.58
N THR A 333 -5.62 -31.01 4.98
CA THR A 333 -7.00 -31.01 4.46
C THR A 333 -7.95 -30.40 5.47
N TYR A 334 -9.03 -29.82 4.95
CA TYR A 334 -10.15 -29.30 5.72
C TYR A 334 -11.45 -29.51 4.98
N LYS A 335 -12.56 -29.58 5.72
CA LYS A 335 -13.88 -29.71 5.17
C LYS A 335 -14.53 -28.35 5.07
N GLU A 336 -15.19 -28.11 3.94
CA GLU A 336 -15.94 -26.90 3.65
C GLU A 336 -17.36 -27.24 3.21
N GLU A 337 -18.35 -26.58 3.80
CA GLU A 337 -19.74 -26.67 3.33
C GLU A 337 -19.90 -25.70 2.15
N THR A 338 -20.21 -26.22 0.99
CA THR A 338 -20.50 -25.46 -0.23
C THR A 338 -21.90 -25.79 -0.73
N GLN A 339 -22.43 -24.93 -1.60
CA GLN A 339 -23.73 -25.17 -2.23
C GLN A 339 -23.53 -25.76 -3.62
N ALA A 340 -23.97 -26.97 -3.83
CA ALA A 340 -24.00 -27.60 -5.15
C ALA A 340 -25.36 -27.37 -5.81
N VAL A 341 -25.34 -27.10 -7.12
CA VAL A 341 -26.57 -26.98 -7.92
C VAL A 341 -26.97 -28.37 -8.42
N GLY A 342 -28.10 -28.90 -7.96
CA GLY A 342 -28.68 -30.15 -8.43
C GLY A 342 -29.21 -30.07 -9.87
N GLU A 343 -29.57 -31.20 -10.47
CA GLU A 343 -30.07 -31.30 -11.86
C GLU A 343 -31.34 -30.47 -12.12
N GLY A 344 -32.09 -30.11 -11.06
CA GLY A 344 -33.28 -29.25 -11.11
C GLY A 344 -33.02 -27.77 -10.82
N GLY A 345 -31.74 -27.33 -10.60
CA GLY A 345 -31.42 -25.97 -10.21
C GLY A 345 -31.56 -25.65 -8.72
N GLU A 346 -31.89 -26.67 -7.90
CA GLU A 346 -31.96 -26.53 -6.45
C GLU A 346 -30.58 -26.53 -5.83
N LEU A 347 -30.37 -25.67 -4.79
CA LEU A 347 -29.13 -25.59 -4.05
C LEU A 347 -29.15 -26.60 -2.90
N HIS A 348 -28.18 -27.51 -2.90
CA HIS A 348 -27.97 -28.46 -1.81
C HIS A 348 -26.65 -28.20 -1.12
N ALA A 349 -26.64 -28.22 0.22
CA ALA A 349 -25.42 -28.18 1.00
C ALA A 349 -24.60 -29.46 0.75
N GLN A 350 -23.34 -29.30 0.31
CA GLN A 350 -22.42 -30.41 0.11
C GLN A 350 -21.13 -30.12 0.89
N GLU A 351 -20.68 -31.13 1.65
CA GLU A 351 -19.37 -31.06 2.30
C GLU A 351 -18.30 -31.52 1.31
N ILE A 352 -17.33 -30.62 1.01
CA ILE A 352 -16.21 -30.90 0.12
C ILE A 352 -14.92 -30.88 0.95
N GLU A 353 -14.05 -31.87 0.73
CA GLU A 353 -12.72 -31.86 1.29
C GLU A 353 -11.80 -31.01 0.40
N ARG A 354 -11.14 -30.01 1.02
CA ARG A 354 -10.21 -29.08 0.39
C ARG A 354 -8.80 -29.29 0.93
N THR A 355 -7.80 -29.05 0.08
CA THR A 355 -6.39 -29.08 0.49
C THR A 355 -5.87 -27.67 0.65
N CYS A 356 -5.11 -27.43 1.71
CA CYS A 356 -4.33 -26.21 1.92
C CYS A 356 -2.86 -26.56 1.92
N GLY A 357 -2.13 -26.07 0.91
CA GLY A 357 -0.67 -26.13 0.88
C GLY A 357 -0.05 -24.95 1.65
N VAL A 358 1.03 -25.18 2.36
CA VAL A 358 1.76 -24.17 3.14
C VAL A 358 3.21 -24.23 2.77
N ASP A 359 3.79 -23.07 2.49
CA ASP A 359 5.24 -22.94 2.25
C ASP A 359 5.70 -21.62 2.89
N ILE A 360 6.53 -21.73 3.90
CA ILE A 360 7.01 -20.61 4.71
C ILE A 360 8.51 -20.68 4.79
N ALA A 361 9.18 -19.56 4.52
CA ALA A 361 10.60 -19.39 4.78
C ALA A 361 10.81 -18.24 5.76
N LEU A 362 11.81 -18.36 6.62
CA LEU A 362 12.12 -17.34 7.61
C LEU A 362 13.59 -17.38 8.02
N ARG A 363 14.13 -16.23 8.41
CA ARG A 363 15.42 -16.07 9.10
C ARG A 363 15.38 -14.87 10.04
N TRP A 364 16.33 -14.80 10.93
CA TRP A 364 16.61 -13.59 11.71
C TRP A 364 17.89 -12.93 11.22
N VAL A 365 17.85 -11.60 11.12
CA VAL A 365 19.00 -10.77 10.80
C VAL A 365 19.37 -9.87 11.98
N ASN A 366 20.58 -9.33 11.95
CA ASN A 366 21.04 -8.39 12.96
C ASN A 366 20.41 -7.01 12.71
N GLY A 367 19.26 -6.77 13.32
CA GLY A 367 18.45 -5.54 13.13
C GLY A 367 17.20 -5.60 13.98
N TYR A 368 16.38 -4.53 13.89
CA TYR A 368 15.14 -4.40 14.65
C TYR A 368 13.90 -4.43 13.72
N ASP A 369 14.10 -4.22 12.44
CA ASP A 369 13.01 -4.17 11.48
C ASP A 369 12.41 -5.57 11.28
N THR A 370 11.09 -5.59 11.20
CA THR A 370 10.32 -6.81 10.92
C THR A 370 9.85 -6.77 9.48
N THR A 371 10.22 -7.79 8.69
CA THR A 371 9.73 -7.94 7.33
C THR A 371 8.97 -9.26 7.24
N ILE A 372 7.64 -9.18 7.20
CA ILE A 372 6.78 -10.35 7.00
C ILE A 372 5.93 -10.09 5.77
N MET A 373 6.25 -10.75 4.66
CA MET A 373 5.40 -10.75 3.48
C MET A 373 4.52 -11.99 3.48
N SER A 374 3.27 -11.82 3.12
CA SER A 374 2.33 -12.92 3.14
C SER A 374 1.51 -13.00 1.87
N PHE A 375 1.27 -14.22 1.40
CA PHE A 375 0.61 -14.48 0.12
C PHE A 375 -0.40 -15.62 0.24
N VAL A 376 -1.47 -15.48 -0.50
CA VAL A 376 -2.45 -16.55 -0.72
C VAL A 376 -2.46 -16.84 -2.22
N ASN A 377 -2.02 -18.03 -2.59
CA ASN A 377 -1.65 -18.39 -3.95
C ASN A 377 -0.51 -17.47 -4.43
N ILE A 378 -0.80 -16.47 -5.29
CA ILE A 378 0.14 -15.44 -5.73
C ILE A 378 -0.31 -14.03 -5.28
N VAL A 379 -1.46 -13.92 -4.61
CA VAL A 379 -2.02 -12.65 -4.18
C VAL A 379 -1.36 -12.23 -2.87
N GLU A 380 -0.74 -11.07 -2.86
CA GLU A 380 -0.20 -10.48 -1.64
C GLU A 380 -1.33 -10.11 -0.67
N THR A 381 -1.11 -10.38 0.61
CA THR A 381 -2.05 -10.06 1.68
C THR A 381 -1.37 -9.15 2.71
N PRO A 382 -1.24 -7.84 2.43
CA PRO A 382 -0.51 -6.91 3.29
C PRO A 382 -1.06 -6.83 4.72
N GLY A 383 -2.36 -7.01 4.89
CA GLY A 383 -3.02 -7.10 6.19
C GLY A 383 -2.89 -8.48 6.86
N GLY A 384 -2.20 -9.44 6.24
CA GLY A 384 -2.03 -10.79 6.76
C GLY A 384 -3.30 -11.63 6.69
N GLY A 385 -3.70 -12.18 7.82
CA GLY A 385 -4.90 -13.03 7.94
C GLY A 385 -4.62 -14.35 8.65
N THR A 386 -5.51 -15.33 8.45
CA THR A 386 -5.51 -16.61 9.21
C THR A 386 -4.20 -17.41 9.06
N HIS A 387 -3.51 -17.33 7.92
CA HIS A 387 -2.22 -17.99 7.68
C HIS A 387 -1.09 -17.34 8.49
N VAL A 388 -1.00 -15.99 8.48
CA VAL A 388 -0.01 -15.25 9.28
C VAL A 388 -0.27 -15.43 10.76
N ASP A 389 -1.53 -15.39 11.18
CA ASP A 389 -1.94 -15.66 12.55
C ASP A 389 -1.52 -17.05 13.02
N GLY A 390 -1.74 -18.06 12.15
CA GLY A 390 -1.33 -19.44 12.42
C GLY A 390 0.17 -19.57 12.61
N PHE A 391 0.94 -18.96 11.71
CA PHE A 391 2.40 -18.90 11.76
C PHE A 391 2.90 -18.22 13.04
N MET A 392 2.46 -16.99 13.29
CA MET A 392 2.92 -16.21 14.45
C MET A 392 2.55 -16.85 15.79
N ASN A 393 1.38 -17.47 15.89
CA ASN A 393 0.99 -18.18 17.10
C ASN A 393 1.90 -19.39 17.37
N ALA A 394 2.23 -20.15 16.33
CA ALA A 394 3.07 -21.33 16.45
C ALA A 394 4.52 -20.96 16.80
N ILE A 395 5.14 -20.01 16.06
CA ILE A 395 6.53 -19.62 16.39
C ILE A 395 6.62 -19.00 17.78
N THR A 396 5.64 -18.17 18.18
CA THR A 396 5.61 -17.58 19.52
C THR A 396 5.54 -18.65 20.61
N LYS A 397 4.70 -19.66 20.42
CA LYS A 397 4.58 -20.78 21.36
C LYS A 397 5.89 -21.58 21.46
N GLN A 398 6.48 -21.94 20.32
CA GLN A 398 7.69 -22.77 20.29
C GLN A 398 8.92 -22.04 20.82
N ILE A 399 9.06 -20.72 20.50
CA ILE A 399 10.15 -19.90 21.03
C ILE A 399 10.02 -19.74 22.55
N ARG A 400 8.82 -19.46 23.06
CA ARG A 400 8.60 -19.38 24.51
C ARG A 400 9.00 -20.68 25.20
N LYS A 401 8.58 -21.80 24.65
CA LYS A 401 8.96 -23.11 25.16
C LYS A 401 10.47 -23.32 25.09
N ALA A 402 11.12 -22.99 23.97
CA ALA A 402 12.57 -23.17 23.83
C ALA A 402 13.35 -22.24 24.78
N VAL A 403 12.88 -21.03 25.05
CA VAL A 403 13.47 -20.13 26.05
C VAL A 403 13.30 -20.70 27.46
N GLU A 404 12.13 -21.27 27.79
CA GLU A 404 11.86 -21.90 29.05
C GLU A 404 12.81 -23.13 29.30
N ASP A 405 12.92 -24.02 28.30
CA ASP A 405 13.78 -25.18 28.32
C ASP A 405 15.26 -24.79 28.47
N ASN A 406 15.68 -23.64 27.95
CA ASN A 406 17.06 -23.13 28.02
C ASN A 406 17.24 -21.95 29.00
N ALA A 407 16.31 -21.70 29.91
CA ALA A 407 16.29 -20.54 30.79
C ALA A 407 17.58 -20.30 31.57
N ARG A 408 18.22 -21.38 32.07
CA ARG A 408 19.50 -21.30 32.79
C ARG A 408 20.63 -20.79 31.89
N LYS A 409 20.74 -21.34 30.66
CA LYS A 409 21.78 -20.97 29.70
C LYS A 409 21.58 -19.49 29.24
N LEU A 410 20.34 -19.11 29.01
CA LEU A 410 19.93 -17.78 28.53
C LEU A 410 19.84 -16.73 29.68
N LYS A 411 20.10 -17.13 30.93
CA LYS A 411 20.02 -16.27 32.13
C LYS A 411 18.63 -15.60 32.31
N VAL A 412 17.56 -16.31 31.96
CA VAL A 412 16.18 -15.83 32.09
C VAL A 412 15.59 -16.33 33.42
N ASN A 413 15.07 -15.42 34.22
CA ASN A 413 14.35 -15.78 35.44
C ASN A 413 12.87 -16.01 35.17
N MET A 414 12.47 -17.26 35.03
CA MET A 414 11.07 -17.65 34.72
C MET A 414 10.07 -17.31 35.82
N LYS A 415 10.51 -16.91 37.02
CA LYS A 415 9.63 -16.47 38.11
C LYS A 415 9.25 -15.00 37.97
N ASP A 416 10.01 -14.24 37.19
CA ASP A 416 9.71 -12.84 36.90
C ASP A 416 8.76 -12.74 35.68
N SER A 417 7.54 -12.33 35.94
CA SER A 417 6.52 -12.17 34.89
C SER A 417 6.94 -11.15 33.80
N ALA A 418 7.82 -10.21 34.15
CA ALA A 418 8.37 -9.26 33.19
C ALA A 418 9.33 -9.89 32.19
N MET A 419 9.99 -11.03 32.56
CA MET A 419 10.89 -11.78 31.68
C MET A 419 10.18 -12.78 30.77
N LYS A 420 8.94 -12.50 30.39
CA LYS A 420 8.20 -13.27 29.39
C LYS A 420 8.48 -12.69 28.00
N VAL A 421 8.87 -13.55 27.07
CA VAL A 421 9.05 -13.18 25.66
C VAL A 421 7.72 -12.74 25.08
N GLU A 422 7.66 -11.54 24.54
CA GLU A 422 6.52 -10.97 23.82
C GLU A 422 6.66 -11.21 22.32
N ARG A 423 5.61 -10.94 21.56
CA ARG A 423 5.59 -11.13 20.10
C ARG A 423 6.59 -10.19 19.42
N ASP A 424 6.69 -8.96 19.89
CA ASP A 424 7.59 -7.94 19.37
C ASP A 424 9.07 -8.33 19.52
N ASP A 425 9.44 -8.99 20.64
CA ASP A 425 10.81 -9.51 20.84
C ASP A 425 11.18 -10.57 19.80
N ILE A 426 10.19 -11.36 19.36
CA ILE A 426 10.37 -12.42 18.35
C ILE A 426 10.47 -11.82 16.96
N GLN A 427 9.70 -10.76 16.70
CA GLN A 427 9.62 -10.13 15.40
C GLN A 427 10.84 -9.25 15.10
N ALA A 428 11.56 -8.77 16.11
CA ALA A 428 12.75 -7.94 15.91
C ALA A 428 13.81 -8.64 15.05
N GLY A 429 14.06 -8.11 13.87
CA GLY A 429 14.96 -8.68 12.87
C GLY A 429 14.44 -9.95 12.18
N LEU A 430 13.16 -10.28 12.31
CA LEU A 430 12.55 -11.41 11.61
C LEU A 430 12.24 -11.01 10.16
N VAL A 431 12.79 -11.77 9.23
CA VAL A 431 12.42 -11.75 7.81
C VAL A 431 11.70 -13.06 7.50
N ALA A 432 10.47 -12.99 7.02
CA ALA A 432 9.66 -14.16 6.72
C ALA A 432 8.77 -13.93 5.48
N VAL A 433 8.61 -14.99 4.69
CA VAL A 433 7.62 -15.09 3.63
C VAL A 433 6.67 -16.23 3.99
N VAL A 434 5.39 -15.91 4.11
CA VAL A 434 4.34 -16.84 4.53
C VAL A 434 3.36 -17.06 3.39
N THR A 435 3.38 -18.24 2.76
CA THR A 435 2.47 -18.55 1.66
C THR A 435 1.48 -19.65 2.04
N ALA A 436 0.23 -19.48 1.61
CA ALA A 436 -0.81 -20.48 1.69
C ALA A 436 -1.43 -20.70 0.30
N ARG A 437 -1.56 -21.97 -0.12
CA ARG A 437 -2.25 -22.34 -1.37
C ARG A 437 -3.61 -22.90 -1.02
N VAL A 438 -4.66 -22.23 -1.45
CA VAL A 438 -6.05 -22.52 -1.10
C VAL A 438 -6.89 -22.46 -2.37
N ALA A 439 -7.74 -23.44 -2.60
CA ALA A 439 -8.53 -23.54 -3.83
C ALA A 439 -9.53 -22.38 -3.98
N GLU A 440 -10.26 -22.06 -2.91
CA GLU A 440 -11.26 -20.98 -2.87
C GLU A 440 -11.04 -20.10 -1.63
N PRO A 441 -10.05 -19.22 -1.62
CA PRO A 441 -9.76 -18.38 -0.46
C PRO A 441 -10.86 -17.32 -0.28
N GLN A 442 -11.29 -17.14 0.98
CA GLN A 442 -12.19 -16.06 1.37
C GLN A 442 -11.37 -14.90 1.94
N PHE A 443 -11.55 -13.71 1.39
CA PHE A 443 -10.85 -12.50 1.85
C PHE A 443 -11.81 -11.58 2.60
N GLN A 444 -11.25 -10.76 3.49
CA GLN A 444 -11.97 -9.67 4.14
C GLN A 444 -11.91 -8.44 3.22
N GLY A 445 -12.90 -8.28 2.36
CA GLY A 445 -13.02 -7.16 1.42
C GLY A 445 -12.51 -7.46 0.00
N GLN A 446 -12.81 -6.52 -0.89
CA GLN A 446 -12.53 -6.61 -2.33
C GLN A 446 -11.02 -6.48 -2.64
N THR A 447 -10.27 -5.77 -1.83
CA THR A 447 -8.84 -5.54 -1.99
C THR A 447 -7.98 -6.77 -1.73
N LYS A 448 -8.57 -7.84 -1.17
CA LYS A 448 -7.92 -9.11 -0.84
C LYS A 448 -6.76 -8.98 0.17
N ASP A 449 -6.71 -7.92 0.96
CA ASP A 449 -5.59 -7.61 1.86
C ASP A 449 -5.46 -8.60 3.02
N VAL A 450 -6.55 -9.24 3.44
CA VAL A 450 -6.60 -10.12 4.61
C VAL A 450 -7.28 -11.44 4.27
N LEU A 451 -6.59 -12.57 4.50
CA LEU A 451 -7.21 -13.89 4.36
C LEU A 451 -8.19 -14.18 5.52
N GLY A 452 -9.46 -14.42 5.19
CA GLY A 452 -10.53 -14.73 6.14
C GLY A 452 -10.79 -16.22 6.38
N THR A 453 -10.33 -17.12 5.49
CA THR A 453 -10.61 -18.58 5.56
C THR A 453 -10.12 -19.17 6.90
N ALA A 454 -11.05 -19.40 7.83
CA ALA A 454 -10.72 -19.78 9.20
C ALA A 454 -9.97 -21.13 9.32
N GLN A 455 -10.27 -22.05 8.42
CA GLN A 455 -9.72 -23.41 8.38
C GLN A 455 -8.21 -23.44 8.07
N VAL A 456 -7.66 -22.40 7.47
CA VAL A 456 -6.22 -22.29 7.16
C VAL A 456 -5.37 -22.13 8.44
N LYS A 457 -5.86 -21.37 9.42
CA LYS A 457 -5.13 -21.10 10.67
C LYS A 457 -4.68 -22.37 11.42
N PRO A 458 -5.54 -23.36 11.71
CA PRO A 458 -5.11 -24.58 12.40
C PRO A 458 -4.13 -25.41 11.57
N ILE A 459 -4.23 -25.40 10.22
CA ILE A 459 -3.30 -26.15 9.35
C ILE A 459 -1.90 -25.53 9.43
N VAL A 460 -1.81 -24.21 9.22
CA VAL A 460 -0.53 -23.48 9.32
C VAL A 460 0.06 -23.61 10.72
N THR A 461 -0.78 -23.45 11.76
CA THR A 461 -0.32 -23.63 13.16
C THR A 461 0.29 -25.01 13.39
N ARG A 462 -0.38 -26.07 12.94
CA ARG A 462 0.08 -27.46 13.14
C ARG A 462 1.40 -27.74 12.42
N LEU A 463 1.52 -27.33 11.14
CA LEU A 463 2.72 -27.55 10.33
C LEU A 463 3.91 -26.78 10.90
N THR A 464 3.68 -25.50 11.23
CA THR A 464 4.69 -24.63 11.83
C THR A 464 5.10 -25.14 13.22
N ASP A 465 4.15 -25.47 14.07
CA ASP A 465 4.41 -25.97 15.44
C ASP A 465 5.33 -27.19 15.41
N LYS A 466 5.09 -28.13 14.51
CA LYS A 466 5.91 -29.34 14.35
C LYS A 466 7.30 -29.04 13.80
N GLN A 467 7.39 -28.44 12.61
CA GLN A 467 8.67 -28.32 11.89
C GLN A 467 9.54 -27.23 12.53
N PHE A 468 8.98 -26.08 12.86
CA PHE A 468 9.71 -25.02 13.55
C PHE A 468 10.14 -25.46 14.96
N GLY A 469 9.29 -26.21 15.65
CA GLY A 469 9.65 -26.79 16.95
C GLY A 469 10.89 -27.67 16.87
N GLU A 470 11.04 -28.51 15.84
CA GLU A 470 12.22 -29.33 15.59
C GLU A 470 13.48 -28.49 15.31
N MET A 471 13.34 -27.36 14.60
CA MET A 471 14.41 -26.43 14.25
C MET A 471 14.89 -25.65 15.50
N ILE A 472 13.95 -24.99 16.19
CA ILE A 472 14.28 -24.10 17.32
C ILE A 472 14.76 -24.84 18.56
N THR A 473 14.37 -26.12 18.74
CA THR A 473 14.93 -26.97 19.81
C THR A 473 16.30 -27.53 19.47
N GLY A 474 16.76 -27.36 18.22
CA GLY A 474 18.04 -27.89 17.76
C GLY A 474 18.12 -29.43 17.77
N SER A 475 16.98 -30.10 17.69
CA SER A 475 16.90 -31.57 17.68
C SER A 475 17.48 -32.19 16.40
N LYS A 476 17.49 -31.44 15.29
CA LYS A 476 18.16 -31.86 14.05
C LYS A 476 19.58 -31.30 13.96
N ARG A 477 20.49 -32.14 13.40
CA ARG A 477 21.89 -31.75 13.17
C ARG A 477 21.92 -30.48 12.25
N GLY A 478 22.73 -29.48 12.63
CA GLY A 478 22.85 -28.20 11.92
C GLY A 478 22.01 -27.07 12.51
N TYR A 479 20.90 -27.35 13.20
CA TYR A 479 20.07 -26.30 13.80
C TYR A 479 20.47 -25.85 15.20
N LYS A 480 21.23 -26.70 15.92
CA LYS A 480 21.55 -26.47 17.35
C LYS A 480 22.31 -25.17 17.64
N GLU A 481 23.25 -24.83 16.79
CA GLU A 481 24.03 -23.59 16.94
C GLU A 481 23.17 -22.37 16.55
N GLN A 482 22.50 -22.45 15.41
CA GLN A 482 21.65 -21.40 14.90
C GLN A 482 20.49 -21.10 15.87
N SER A 483 19.82 -22.12 16.38
CA SER A 483 18.76 -21.93 17.37
C SER A 483 19.26 -21.23 18.63
N GLY A 484 20.52 -21.55 19.05
CA GLY A 484 21.17 -20.85 20.16
C GLY A 484 21.29 -19.33 19.88
N ARG A 485 21.85 -18.97 18.72
CA ARG A 485 22.01 -17.57 18.32
C ARG A 485 20.67 -16.83 18.20
N VAL A 486 19.66 -17.46 17.60
CA VAL A 486 18.30 -16.90 17.49
C VAL A 486 17.68 -16.67 18.87
N LEU A 487 17.78 -17.66 19.78
CA LEU A 487 17.24 -17.51 21.14
C LEU A 487 17.99 -16.43 21.94
N GLU A 488 19.32 -16.34 21.79
CA GLU A 488 20.13 -15.30 22.41
C GLU A 488 19.73 -13.90 21.92
N LYS A 489 19.49 -13.72 20.60
CA LYS A 489 18.96 -12.46 20.07
C LYS A 489 17.60 -12.12 20.66
N ILE A 490 16.64 -13.02 20.60
CA ILE A 490 15.27 -12.78 21.08
C ILE A 490 15.26 -12.43 22.58
N VAL A 491 16.09 -13.12 23.37
CA VAL A 491 16.24 -12.80 24.80
C VAL A 491 16.94 -11.45 24.99
N GLY A 492 17.88 -11.09 24.13
CA GLY A 492 18.50 -9.77 24.09
C GLY A 492 17.45 -8.67 23.88
N GLU A 493 16.56 -8.83 22.90
CA GLU A 493 15.46 -7.89 22.62
C GLU A 493 14.49 -7.80 23.81
N MET A 494 14.12 -8.93 24.40
CA MET A 494 13.32 -8.96 25.62
C MET A 494 13.97 -8.13 26.74
N HIS A 495 15.27 -8.28 26.96
CA HIS A 495 15.99 -7.50 27.96
C HIS A 495 16.03 -6.01 27.61
N ALA A 496 16.27 -5.67 26.35
CA ALA A 496 16.25 -4.27 25.87
C ALA A 496 14.86 -3.64 26.08
N ARG A 497 13.78 -4.35 25.74
CA ARG A 497 12.40 -3.93 25.99
C ARG A 497 12.13 -3.69 27.48
N ILE A 498 12.56 -4.63 28.34
CA ILE A 498 12.36 -4.50 29.79
C ILE A 498 13.15 -3.30 30.33
N GLN A 499 14.40 -3.12 29.91
CA GLN A 499 15.19 -1.95 30.29
C GLN A 499 14.56 -0.64 29.81
N SER A 500 14.09 -0.60 28.56
CA SER A 500 13.39 0.56 28.00
C SER A 500 12.11 0.87 28.79
N ARG A 501 11.29 -0.14 29.12
CA ARG A 501 10.09 0.04 29.96
C ARG A 501 10.45 0.54 31.36
N LYS A 502 11.50 -0.02 32.01
CA LYS A 502 11.98 0.48 33.30
C LYS A 502 12.50 1.91 33.22
N ALA A 503 13.27 2.25 32.19
CA ALA A 503 13.75 3.60 31.97
C ALA A 503 12.58 4.58 31.74
N LYS A 504 11.59 4.18 30.94
CA LYS A 504 10.35 4.96 30.73
C LYS A 504 9.56 5.11 32.02
N GLU A 505 9.46 4.06 32.84
CA GLU A 505 8.77 4.13 34.13
C GLU A 505 9.50 5.03 35.13
N VAL A 506 10.84 4.96 35.18
CA VAL A 506 11.66 5.88 35.99
C VAL A 506 11.50 7.33 35.47
N THR A 507 11.51 7.54 34.17
CA THR A 507 11.28 8.85 33.57
C THR A 507 9.85 9.32 33.81
N ARG A 508 8.85 8.43 33.71
CA ARG A 508 7.44 8.73 34.02
C ARG A 508 7.24 9.03 35.49
N ARG A 509 7.94 8.32 36.41
CA ARG A 509 7.95 8.63 37.84
C ARG A 509 8.66 9.94 38.14
N LYS A 510 9.81 10.21 37.47
CA LYS A 510 10.45 11.53 37.53
C LYS A 510 9.52 12.63 37.03
N ASN A 511 8.90 12.43 35.88
CA ASN A 511 7.98 13.37 35.28
C ASN A 511 6.66 13.46 36.08
N ALA A 512 6.18 12.40 36.71
CA ALA A 512 5.05 12.42 37.61
C ALA A 512 5.38 13.12 38.95
N LEU A 513 6.61 13.06 39.38
CA LEU A 513 7.11 13.88 40.51
C LEU A 513 7.41 15.34 40.11
N GLU A 514 7.78 15.57 38.84
CA GLU A 514 7.98 16.90 38.25
C GLU A 514 6.68 17.47 37.67
N SER A 515 5.71 16.69 37.26
CA SER A 515 4.42 17.08 36.66
C SER A 515 3.30 17.29 37.68
N ALA A 516 3.65 17.61 38.89
CA ALA A 516 2.77 18.46 39.69
C ALA A 516 2.53 19.85 39.05
N SER A 517 3.23 20.20 37.95
CA SER A 517 2.99 21.41 37.16
C SER A 517 2.92 21.06 35.67
N MET A 518 1.72 21.11 35.09
CA MET A 518 1.48 21.25 33.65
C MET A 518 2.42 22.29 33.04
N PRO A 519 2.77 22.21 31.73
CA PRO A 519 3.57 23.22 31.08
C PRO A 519 3.05 24.64 31.46
N ALA A 520 3.89 25.49 31.98
CA ALA A 520 3.51 26.81 32.45
C ALA A 520 2.78 27.67 31.39
N LYS A 521 2.93 27.29 30.14
CA LYS A 521 2.27 27.92 28.98
C LYS A 521 0.86 27.39 28.69
N LEU A 522 0.44 26.26 29.26
CA LEU A 522 -0.92 25.76 29.13
C LEU A 522 -1.89 26.63 29.91
N SER A 523 -2.93 27.09 29.24
CA SER A 523 -4.10 27.66 29.89
C SER A 523 -5.21 26.60 29.88
N ASP A 524 -5.26 25.77 30.92
CA ASP A 524 -6.15 24.62 30.98
C ASP A 524 -7.62 25.02 31.14
N CYS A 525 -8.54 24.10 30.88
CA CYS A 525 -9.96 24.24 31.18
C CYS A 525 -10.27 23.76 32.60
N GLN A 526 -11.49 24.04 33.08
CA GLN A 526 -11.92 23.63 34.41
C GLN A 526 -12.05 22.09 34.49
N PRO A 527 -11.61 21.46 35.58
CA PRO A 527 -11.74 20.02 35.76
C PRO A 527 -13.23 19.59 35.84
N GLY A 528 -13.51 18.37 35.39
CA GLY A 528 -14.83 17.74 35.43
C GLY A 528 -15.66 17.83 34.14
N ASN A 529 -15.07 18.35 33.06
CA ASN A 529 -15.70 18.41 31.74
C ASN A 529 -14.90 17.60 30.67
N ASP A 530 -14.27 16.50 31.08
CA ASP A 530 -13.33 15.75 30.26
C ASP A 530 -13.95 15.27 28.94
N ASP A 531 -15.24 14.86 28.96
CA ASP A 531 -15.96 14.37 27.77
C ASP A 531 -16.18 15.45 26.69
N VAL A 532 -16.15 16.73 27.05
CA VAL A 532 -16.37 17.85 26.13
C VAL A 532 -15.14 18.74 25.97
N ALA A 533 -14.04 18.41 26.66
CA ALA A 533 -12.82 19.21 26.67
C ALA A 533 -12.18 19.33 25.27
N GLU A 534 -11.83 20.57 24.92
CA GLU A 534 -11.22 20.94 23.67
C GLU A 534 -9.85 21.58 23.91
N LEU A 535 -8.83 21.15 23.17
CA LEU A 535 -7.50 21.75 23.19
C LEU A 535 -7.28 22.56 21.92
N PHE A 536 -7.10 23.86 22.04
CA PHE A 536 -6.64 24.71 20.95
C PHE A 536 -5.12 24.82 20.99
N ILE A 537 -4.45 24.40 19.94
CA ILE A 537 -3.03 24.64 19.72
C ILE A 537 -2.92 25.92 18.91
N VAL A 538 -2.45 26.98 19.58
CA VAL A 538 -2.48 28.36 19.07
C VAL A 538 -1.10 28.76 18.58
N GLU A 539 -1.01 29.34 17.39
CA GLU A 539 0.22 29.87 16.84
C GLU A 539 0.59 31.21 17.49
N GLY A 540 1.77 31.25 18.11
CA GLY A 540 2.37 32.45 18.66
C GLY A 540 1.75 32.92 20.00
N ASP A 541 2.49 33.80 20.66
CA ASP A 541 2.04 34.40 21.94
C ASP A 541 1.07 35.59 21.74
N SER A 542 1.07 36.21 20.56
CA SER A 542 0.19 37.34 20.23
C SER A 542 -1.27 36.93 20.16
N ALA A 543 -1.58 35.83 19.47
CA ALA A 543 -2.92 35.30 19.40
C ALA A 543 -3.39 34.68 20.74
N LEU A 544 -2.48 34.26 21.61
CA LEU A 544 -2.80 33.64 22.88
C LEU A 544 -3.58 34.62 23.81
N GLY A 545 -3.19 35.89 23.83
CA GLY A 545 -3.86 36.92 24.69
C GLY A 545 -5.33 37.07 24.32
N THR A 546 -5.60 37.22 23.02
CA THR A 546 -6.95 37.34 22.47
C THR A 546 -7.74 36.04 22.66
N ALA A 547 -7.12 34.88 22.38
CA ALA A 547 -7.75 33.58 22.56
C ALA A 547 -8.11 33.30 24.04
N LYS A 548 -7.29 33.73 25.01
CA LYS A 548 -7.60 33.61 26.42
C LYS A 548 -8.84 34.41 26.82
N ALA A 549 -9.04 35.58 26.26
CA ALA A 549 -10.23 36.38 26.48
C ALA A 549 -11.46 35.82 25.76
N ALA A 550 -11.26 35.22 24.59
CA ALA A 550 -12.32 34.68 23.73
C ALA A 550 -12.86 33.31 24.15
N ARG A 551 -12.02 32.47 24.81
CA ARG A 551 -12.35 31.08 25.12
C ARG A 551 -13.43 30.92 26.20
N ASN A 552 -14.14 29.80 26.13
CA ASN A 552 -14.90 29.32 27.29
C ASN A 552 -13.98 28.47 28.18
N ALA A 553 -13.56 29.08 29.30
CA ALA A 553 -12.64 28.43 30.25
C ALA A 553 -13.22 27.15 30.91
N GLY A 554 -14.53 26.90 30.77
CA GLY A 554 -15.18 25.70 31.32
C GLY A 554 -14.73 24.41 30.61
N PHE A 555 -14.44 24.47 29.31
CA PHE A 555 -14.11 23.26 28.51
C PHE A 555 -13.06 23.51 27.44
N GLN A 556 -12.55 24.71 27.23
CA GLN A 556 -11.56 25.05 26.24
C GLN A 556 -10.20 25.35 26.86
N ALA A 557 -9.22 24.52 26.55
CA ALA A 557 -7.82 24.70 26.91
C ALA A 557 -7.04 25.31 25.75
N LEU A 558 -5.99 26.11 26.06
CA LEU A 558 -5.12 26.74 25.07
C LEU A 558 -3.67 26.38 25.34
N LEU A 559 -2.99 25.90 24.27
CA LEU A 559 -1.56 25.64 24.28
C LEU A 559 -0.89 26.47 23.17
N PRO A 560 -0.13 27.53 23.53
CA PRO A 560 0.63 28.26 22.51
C PRO A 560 1.84 27.48 22.10
N ILE A 561 2.13 27.51 20.79
CA ILE A 561 3.37 27.01 20.20
C ILE A 561 4.17 28.17 19.63
N ARG A 562 5.50 28.15 19.86
CA ARG A 562 6.38 29.23 19.42
C ARG A 562 7.13 28.84 18.15
N GLY A 563 6.70 29.41 17.02
CA GLY A 563 7.30 29.18 15.72
C GLY A 563 7.11 27.78 15.17
N LYS A 564 7.90 27.39 14.17
CA LYS A 564 7.83 26.10 13.50
C LYS A 564 8.34 25.00 14.43
N ILE A 565 7.50 24.01 14.72
CA ILE A 565 7.91 22.85 15.51
C ILE A 565 8.87 21.97 14.70
N LEU A 566 9.54 21.05 15.38
CA LEU A 566 10.45 20.10 14.75
C LEU A 566 9.74 19.25 13.67
N ASN A 567 10.34 19.13 12.50
CA ASN A 567 9.88 18.17 11.49
C ASN A 567 10.22 16.75 11.96
N VAL A 568 9.22 16.06 12.50
CA VAL A 568 9.39 14.73 13.07
C VAL A 568 9.49 13.62 12.03
N GLN A 569 9.31 13.93 10.75
CA GLN A 569 9.58 12.97 9.66
C GLN A 569 11.08 12.73 9.50
N LYS A 570 11.89 13.79 9.75
CA LYS A 570 13.37 13.75 9.67
C LYS A 570 14.04 13.46 11.00
N ALA A 571 13.33 13.64 12.11
CA ALA A 571 13.91 13.57 13.45
C ALA A 571 13.75 12.18 14.08
N SER A 572 14.75 11.77 14.86
CA SER A 572 14.66 10.60 15.72
C SER A 572 13.65 10.82 16.87
N ILE A 573 13.16 9.73 17.46
CA ILE A 573 12.26 9.76 18.64
C ILE A 573 12.91 10.57 19.79
N THR A 574 14.21 10.39 20.00
CA THR A 574 14.95 11.11 21.04
C THR A 574 14.98 12.61 20.78
N GLN A 575 15.20 13.03 19.54
CA GLN A 575 15.15 14.44 19.16
C GLN A 575 13.73 15.03 19.32
N MET A 576 12.72 14.26 18.93
CA MET A 576 11.31 14.65 19.08
C MET A 576 10.95 14.86 20.55
N LEU A 577 11.29 13.93 21.45
CA LEU A 577 11.03 14.04 22.90
C LEU A 577 11.85 15.14 23.57
N SER A 578 13.02 15.50 23.01
CA SER A 578 13.84 16.59 23.50
C SER A 578 13.35 17.97 23.04
N ASN A 579 12.52 18.02 22.01
CA ASN A 579 11.94 19.27 21.51
C ASN A 579 10.84 19.76 22.47
N LYS A 580 11.00 20.96 23.01
CA LYS A 580 10.10 21.51 24.04
C LYS A 580 8.65 21.63 23.56
N GLU A 581 8.42 21.97 22.29
CA GLU A 581 7.07 22.12 21.73
C GLU A 581 6.40 20.76 21.53
N CYS A 582 7.11 19.81 20.91
CA CYS A 582 6.59 18.44 20.72
C CYS A 582 6.32 17.75 22.07
N ALA A 583 7.26 17.86 23.01
CA ALA A 583 7.09 17.30 24.36
C ALA A 583 5.89 17.91 25.10
N ALA A 584 5.70 19.24 24.99
CA ALA A 584 4.55 19.92 25.60
C ALA A 584 3.22 19.46 25.00
N ILE A 585 3.13 19.26 23.67
CA ILE A 585 1.92 18.76 23.02
C ILE A 585 1.60 17.35 23.52
N ILE A 586 2.60 16.43 23.52
CA ILE A 586 2.42 15.07 24.01
C ILE A 586 1.97 15.04 25.47
N GLN A 587 2.60 15.85 26.31
CA GLN A 587 2.29 15.95 27.73
C GLN A 587 0.87 16.49 27.97
N VAL A 588 0.47 17.53 27.24
CA VAL A 588 -0.85 18.15 27.39
C VAL A 588 -1.96 17.23 26.91
N VAL A 589 -1.75 16.53 25.79
CA VAL A 589 -2.71 15.52 25.30
C VAL A 589 -2.87 14.37 26.29
N GLY A 590 -1.79 13.95 26.97
CA GLY A 590 -1.83 12.98 28.06
C GLY A 590 -1.90 11.51 27.63
N ALA A 591 -2.07 11.24 26.35
CA ALA A 591 -2.27 9.89 25.77
C ALA A 591 -0.96 9.13 25.42
N GLY A 592 0.21 9.72 25.67
CA GLY A 592 1.48 9.15 25.30
C GLY A 592 1.84 9.39 23.82
N SER A 593 2.78 8.59 23.27
CA SER A 593 3.21 8.72 21.87
C SER A 593 3.75 7.40 21.30
N GLY A 594 3.61 7.18 19.99
CA GLY A 594 4.09 5.99 19.27
C GLY A 594 3.45 4.72 19.81
N GLN A 595 4.26 3.73 20.16
CA GLN A 595 3.78 2.44 20.67
C GLN A 595 3.12 2.52 22.07
N SER A 596 3.38 3.58 22.83
CA SER A 596 2.79 3.79 24.16
C SER A 596 1.55 4.69 24.11
N PHE A 597 1.06 5.01 22.91
CA PHE A 597 -0.12 5.84 22.75
C PHE A 597 -1.39 5.06 23.14
N ASP A 598 -2.20 5.66 24.01
CA ASP A 598 -3.47 5.09 24.46
C ASP A 598 -4.54 6.17 24.35
N ILE A 599 -5.49 5.99 23.43
CA ILE A 599 -6.54 6.97 23.15
C ILE A 599 -7.46 7.21 24.35
N GLU A 600 -7.69 6.19 25.19
CA GLU A 600 -8.52 6.27 26.39
C GLU A 600 -7.96 7.23 27.45
N GLN A 601 -6.64 7.50 27.40
CA GLN A 601 -5.96 8.44 28.28
C GLN A 601 -5.92 9.87 27.73
N SER A 602 -6.53 10.12 26.58
CA SER A 602 -6.55 11.46 26.00
C SER A 602 -7.40 12.40 26.86
N ARG A 603 -6.79 13.50 27.31
CA ARG A 603 -7.46 14.52 28.13
C ARG A 603 -8.45 15.37 27.32
N TYR A 604 -8.34 15.37 26.00
CA TYR A 604 -9.16 16.19 25.13
C TYR A 604 -9.70 15.35 23.96
N HIS A 605 -11.01 15.47 23.72
CA HIS A 605 -11.68 14.78 22.62
C HIS A 605 -11.73 15.58 21.32
N LYS A 606 -11.29 16.86 21.38
CA LYS A 606 -11.05 17.68 20.21
C LYS A 606 -9.74 18.44 20.37
N ILE A 607 -8.84 18.24 19.41
CA ILE A 607 -7.56 18.95 19.31
C ILE A 607 -7.64 19.81 18.07
N ILE A 608 -7.67 21.11 18.27
CA ILE A 608 -7.96 22.10 17.23
C ILE A 608 -6.69 22.90 16.95
N MET A 609 -6.14 22.73 15.76
CA MET A 609 -5.01 23.53 15.29
C MET A 609 -5.53 24.90 14.85
N MET A 610 -5.10 25.94 15.54
CA MET A 610 -5.49 27.33 15.30
C MET A 610 -4.24 28.13 14.90
N THR A 611 -4.00 28.18 13.58
CA THR A 611 -2.84 28.82 12.95
C THR A 611 -3.31 29.98 12.08
N ASP A 612 -2.41 30.93 11.83
CA ASP A 612 -2.66 32.05 10.93
C ASP A 612 -3.00 31.55 9.50
N ALA A 613 -3.69 32.39 8.73
CA ALA A 613 -4.13 32.05 7.38
C ALA A 613 -3.05 32.22 6.31
N ASP A 614 -1.80 32.44 6.72
CA ASP A 614 -0.64 32.64 5.85
C ASP A 614 0.10 31.33 5.54
N VAL A 615 1.19 31.43 4.76
CA VAL A 615 2.03 30.29 4.37
C VAL A 615 2.78 29.68 5.55
N ASP A 616 3.13 30.48 6.57
CA ASP A 616 3.83 30.00 7.76
C ASP A 616 2.86 29.20 8.66
N GLY A 617 1.64 29.69 8.86
CA GLY A 617 0.59 28.97 9.56
C GLY A 617 0.20 27.67 8.87
N ALA A 618 0.15 27.66 7.52
CA ALA A 618 -0.05 26.42 6.76
C ALA A 618 1.08 25.42 6.99
N HIS A 619 2.34 25.88 7.02
CA HIS A 619 3.50 25.04 7.31
C HIS A 619 3.46 24.48 8.74
N ILE A 620 3.14 25.31 9.74
CA ILE A 620 2.99 24.88 11.14
C ILE A 620 1.90 23.80 11.25
N ARG A 621 0.78 23.97 10.55
CA ARG A 621 -0.30 22.97 10.52
C ARG A 621 0.18 21.63 9.96
N ILE A 622 0.96 21.63 8.88
CA ILE A 622 1.53 20.42 8.31
C ILE A 622 2.51 19.75 9.27
N LEU A 623 3.35 20.52 9.97
CA LEU A 623 4.25 19.97 10.98
C LEU A 623 3.50 19.33 12.16
N LEU A 624 2.41 19.95 12.62
CA LEU A 624 1.53 19.38 13.65
C LEU A 624 0.86 18.09 13.14
N LEU A 625 0.35 18.10 11.92
CA LEU A 625 -0.24 16.91 11.31
C LEU A 625 0.79 15.79 11.17
N THR A 626 2.03 16.11 10.82
CA THR A 626 3.13 15.12 10.75
C THR A 626 3.38 14.51 12.14
N LEU A 627 3.37 15.32 13.21
CA LEU A 627 3.50 14.85 14.59
C LEU A 627 2.36 13.90 14.97
N PHE A 628 1.12 14.30 14.72
CA PHE A 628 -0.06 13.49 15.03
C PHE A 628 -0.07 12.19 14.19
N TYR A 629 0.18 12.28 12.90
CA TYR A 629 0.20 11.11 12.02
C TYR A 629 1.24 10.09 12.45
N ARG A 630 2.45 10.53 12.78
CA ARG A 630 3.59 9.63 13.04
C ARG A 630 3.57 9.05 14.47
N TYR A 631 3.16 9.85 15.47
CA TYR A 631 3.29 9.48 16.87
C TYR A 631 1.99 9.40 17.65
N MET A 632 0.89 9.90 17.11
CA MET A 632 -0.41 9.99 17.79
C MET A 632 -1.55 9.68 16.82
N ARG A 633 -1.29 8.77 15.89
CA ARG A 633 -2.17 8.42 14.76
C ARG A 633 -3.62 8.10 15.17
N PRO A 634 -3.89 7.37 16.26
CA PRO A 634 -5.27 7.11 16.69
C PRO A 634 -6.10 8.38 16.93
N LEU A 635 -5.49 9.54 17.24
CA LEU A 635 -6.23 10.80 17.33
C LEU A 635 -6.89 11.19 16.01
N ILE A 636 -6.23 10.94 14.89
CA ILE A 636 -6.77 11.22 13.55
C ILE A 636 -7.84 10.18 13.21
N GLU A 637 -7.56 8.92 13.46
CA GLU A 637 -8.46 7.79 13.16
C GLU A 637 -9.79 7.89 13.93
N HIS A 638 -9.74 8.27 15.20
CA HIS A 638 -10.95 8.51 16.01
C HIS A 638 -11.57 9.89 15.75
N GLY A 639 -10.89 10.73 14.93
CA GLY A 639 -11.39 12.02 14.49
C GLY A 639 -11.37 13.09 15.57
N TYR A 640 -10.36 13.07 16.43
CA TYR A 640 -10.14 14.09 17.48
C TYR A 640 -9.38 15.31 16.94
N VAL A 641 -8.79 15.25 15.75
CA VAL A 641 -7.97 16.34 15.19
C VAL A 641 -8.76 17.20 14.22
N TYR A 642 -8.70 18.50 14.44
CA TYR A 642 -9.40 19.52 13.66
C TYR A 642 -8.46 20.68 13.31
N ALA A 643 -8.75 21.36 12.20
CA ALA A 643 -8.21 22.66 11.86
C ALA A 643 -9.30 23.72 12.02
N ALA A 644 -9.00 24.78 12.73
CA ALA A 644 -9.86 25.95 12.78
C ALA A 644 -9.87 26.63 11.40
N VAL A 645 -11.03 27.17 11.03
CA VAL A 645 -11.20 27.94 9.81
C VAL A 645 -11.63 29.35 10.23
N PRO A 646 -10.69 30.27 10.54
CA PRO A 646 -11.01 31.65 10.81
C PRO A 646 -11.54 32.34 9.53
N PRO A 647 -12.34 33.42 9.66
CA PRO A 647 -12.75 34.20 8.51
C PRO A 647 -11.56 34.93 7.89
N LEU A 648 -11.63 35.09 6.58
CA LEU A 648 -10.65 35.87 5.81
C LEU A 648 -11.05 37.35 5.73
N HIS A 649 -12.35 37.65 5.68
CA HIS A 649 -12.84 39.01 5.55
C HIS A 649 -13.94 39.31 6.57
N ARG A 650 -14.01 40.59 6.97
CA ARG A 650 -15.06 41.19 7.79
C ARG A 650 -15.67 42.35 7.05
N ILE A 651 -16.97 42.27 6.85
CA ILE A 651 -17.78 43.30 6.21
C ILE A 651 -18.58 44.02 7.30
N ALA A 652 -18.34 45.32 7.48
CA ALA A 652 -19.12 46.11 8.42
C ALA A 652 -20.40 46.57 7.72
N LEU A 653 -21.55 46.23 8.27
CA LEU A 653 -22.85 46.66 7.73
C LEU A 653 -23.19 48.09 8.16
N THR A 654 -23.94 48.80 7.34
CA THR A 654 -24.34 50.21 7.53
C THR A 654 -25.86 50.36 7.56
N GLY A 655 -26.34 51.58 7.78
CA GLY A 655 -27.78 51.85 7.80
C GLY A 655 -28.52 51.24 8.98
N SER A 656 -29.58 50.49 8.75
CA SER A 656 -30.37 49.79 9.76
C SER A 656 -29.63 48.66 10.47
N HIS A 657 -28.53 48.18 9.85
CA HIS A 657 -27.67 47.09 10.38
C HIS A 657 -26.36 47.64 10.93
N LYS A 658 -26.26 48.89 11.26
CA LYS A 658 -25.07 49.53 11.80
C LYS A 658 -24.65 48.84 13.12
N GLY A 659 -23.43 48.34 13.17
CA GLY A 659 -22.88 47.57 14.27
C GLY A 659 -22.93 46.04 14.11
N GLU A 660 -23.58 45.57 13.06
CA GLU A 660 -23.53 44.16 12.65
C GLU A 660 -22.40 43.94 11.68
N TYR A 661 -21.84 42.73 11.72
CA TYR A 661 -20.75 42.31 10.83
C TYR A 661 -21.12 41.03 10.09
N SER A 662 -20.63 40.94 8.87
CA SER A 662 -20.71 39.69 8.13
C SER A 662 -19.29 39.19 7.81
N TYR A 663 -19.06 37.90 7.97
CA TYR A 663 -17.77 37.27 7.76
C TYR A 663 -17.81 36.41 6.51
N THR A 664 -16.68 36.32 5.78
CA THR A 664 -16.50 35.42 4.66
C THR A 664 -15.15 34.71 4.75
N TYR A 665 -15.07 33.50 4.19
CA TYR A 665 -13.96 32.57 4.39
C TYR A 665 -13.14 32.33 3.11
N SER A 666 -13.56 32.95 1.99
CA SER A 666 -12.82 32.98 0.73
C SER A 666 -13.13 34.24 -0.05
N ASP A 667 -12.28 34.57 -1.04
CA ASP A 667 -12.52 35.70 -1.96
C ASP A 667 -13.79 35.49 -2.80
N ASP A 668 -14.06 34.25 -3.21
CA ASP A 668 -15.30 33.91 -3.96
C ASP A 668 -16.56 34.11 -3.09
N GLU A 669 -16.48 33.70 -1.81
CA GLU A 669 -17.57 33.91 -0.86
C GLU A 669 -17.79 35.40 -0.60
N LEU A 670 -16.71 36.19 -0.54
CA LEU A 670 -16.81 37.66 -0.41
C LEU A 670 -17.59 38.26 -1.60
N ALA A 671 -17.19 37.92 -2.82
CA ALA A 671 -17.87 38.43 -4.02
C ALA A 671 -19.36 38.03 -4.04
N GLY A 672 -19.67 36.78 -3.72
CA GLY A 672 -21.04 36.30 -3.60
C GLY A 672 -21.85 37.02 -2.50
N LYS A 673 -21.22 37.27 -1.36
CA LYS A 673 -21.85 37.95 -0.20
C LYS A 673 -22.14 39.41 -0.48
N LEU A 674 -21.21 40.14 -1.12
CA LEU A 674 -21.42 41.52 -1.52
C LEU A 674 -22.58 41.64 -2.53
N ALA A 675 -22.61 40.74 -3.51
CA ALA A 675 -23.72 40.70 -4.48
C ALA A 675 -25.08 40.39 -3.79
N ASP A 676 -25.09 39.59 -2.73
CA ASP A 676 -26.29 39.27 -1.95
C ASP A 676 -26.74 40.46 -1.07
N LEU A 677 -25.80 41.18 -0.47
CA LEU A 677 -26.07 42.41 0.28
C LEU A 677 -26.65 43.50 -0.62
N ASP A 678 -26.08 43.66 -1.81
CA ASP A 678 -26.59 44.60 -2.82
C ASP A 678 -28.03 44.29 -3.26
N LYS A 679 -28.31 42.99 -3.52
CA LYS A 679 -29.68 42.54 -3.86
C LYS A 679 -30.69 42.79 -2.75
N LYS A 680 -30.24 42.69 -1.48
CA LYS A 680 -31.10 42.93 -0.32
C LYS A 680 -31.15 44.38 0.10
N HIS A 681 -30.46 45.27 -0.64
CA HIS A 681 -30.32 46.69 -0.33
C HIS A 681 -29.79 46.97 1.10
N ILE A 682 -28.89 46.07 1.57
CA ILE A 682 -28.22 46.24 2.87
C ILE A 682 -26.88 46.94 2.61
N GLY A 683 -26.71 48.14 3.15
CA GLY A 683 -25.49 48.91 2.99
C GLY A 683 -24.34 48.32 3.82
N TYR A 684 -23.17 48.42 3.27
CA TYR A 684 -21.92 48.00 3.94
C TYR A 684 -20.82 49.02 3.72
N ASN A 685 -19.74 48.94 4.46
CA ASN A 685 -18.56 49.80 4.32
C ASN A 685 -17.66 49.25 3.22
N ASP A 686 -17.20 50.11 2.29
CA ASP A 686 -16.29 49.73 1.19
C ASP A 686 -14.91 49.33 1.69
N ASP A 687 -14.50 49.79 2.89
CA ASP A 687 -13.29 49.38 3.54
C ASP A 687 -13.50 48.03 4.25
N ILE A 688 -13.34 46.94 3.49
CA ILE A 688 -13.49 45.57 3.96
C ILE A 688 -12.21 45.14 4.62
N GLN A 689 -12.29 44.82 5.89
CA GLN A 689 -11.13 44.34 6.65
C GLN A 689 -10.76 42.92 6.19
N ARG A 690 -9.52 42.72 5.72
CA ARG A 690 -8.94 41.41 5.48
C ARG A 690 -8.03 41.04 6.64
N TYR A 691 -8.27 39.84 7.22
CA TYR A 691 -7.44 39.31 8.30
C TYR A 691 -6.28 38.51 7.70
N LYS A 692 -5.04 38.85 8.10
CA LYS A 692 -3.83 38.12 7.75
C LYS A 692 -3.42 37.13 8.81
N GLY A 693 -3.79 37.39 10.07
CA GLY A 693 -3.48 36.54 11.20
C GLY A 693 -4.50 36.66 12.32
N LEU A 694 -4.54 35.67 13.19
CA LEU A 694 -5.43 35.59 14.36
C LEU A 694 -5.21 36.71 15.35
N GLY A 695 -3.99 37.27 15.40
CA GLY A 695 -3.65 38.39 16.28
C GLY A 695 -4.26 39.73 15.87
N GLU A 696 -4.85 39.84 14.68
CA GLU A 696 -5.55 41.02 14.19
C GLU A 696 -7.04 41.06 14.63
N MET A 697 -7.52 39.95 15.20
CA MET A 697 -8.91 39.80 15.63
C MET A 697 -9.05 40.25 17.11
N ASP A 698 -10.11 40.93 17.42
CA ASP A 698 -10.52 41.19 18.81
C ASP A 698 -11.07 39.91 19.45
N ALA A 699 -11.11 39.87 20.77
CA ALA A 699 -11.57 38.69 21.52
C ALA A 699 -13.00 38.26 21.16
N ASP A 700 -13.90 39.22 21.01
CA ASP A 700 -15.30 38.96 20.67
C ASP A 700 -15.41 38.39 19.23
N GLN A 701 -14.62 38.91 18.29
CA GLN A 701 -14.57 38.43 16.91
C GLN A 701 -14.04 37.00 16.86
N LEU A 702 -12.95 36.73 17.58
CA LEU A 702 -12.35 35.40 17.64
C LEU A 702 -13.30 34.41 18.34
N ALA A 703 -14.01 34.85 19.37
CA ALA A 703 -15.03 34.03 20.04
C ALA A 703 -16.12 33.63 19.04
N ASP A 704 -16.76 34.63 18.41
CA ASP A 704 -17.95 34.44 17.58
C ASP A 704 -17.65 33.65 16.30
N THR A 705 -16.45 33.76 15.72
CA THR A 705 -16.13 33.19 14.43
C THR A 705 -15.35 31.87 14.49
N THR A 706 -14.53 31.68 15.56
CA THR A 706 -13.53 30.62 15.57
C THR A 706 -13.60 29.72 16.80
N MET A 707 -14.10 30.24 17.97
CA MET A 707 -14.05 29.48 19.21
C MET A 707 -15.43 29.03 19.73
N ASP A 708 -16.51 29.78 19.52
CA ASP A 708 -17.85 29.35 19.95
C ASP A 708 -18.33 28.12 19.15
N PRO A 709 -18.65 27.00 19.82
CA PRO A 709 -19.12 25.79 19.16
C PRO A 709 -20.35 25.97 18.26
N ARG A 710 -21.15 27.04 18.51
CA ARG A 710 -22.42 27.30 17.77
C ARG A 710 -22.18 27.99 16.43
N THR A 711 -21.09 28.73 16.29
CA THR A 711 -20.87 29.64 15.14
C THR A 711 -19.57 29.34 14.40
N ARG A 712 -18.59 28.72 15.05
CA ARG A 712 -17.29 28.41 14.46
C ARG A 712 -17.36 27.38 13.34
N MET A 713 -16.43 27.48 12.42
CA MET A 713 -16.16 26.44 11.43
C MET A 713 -14.90 25.65 11.77
N LEU A 714 -15.01 24.32 11.81
CA LEU A 714 -13.90 23.40 11.98
C LEU A 714 -13.82 22.43 10.81
N ARG A 715 -12.63 22.25 10.29
CA ARG A 715 -12.34 21.18 9.33
C ARG A 715 -11.81 19.98 10.08
N ARG A 716 -12.58 18.90 10.14
CA ARG A 716 -12.12 17.63 10.70
C ARG A 716 -11.07 17.01 9.79
N ILE A 717 -9.95 16.62 10.36
CA ILE A 717 -8.91 15.88 9.64
C ILE A 717 -9.33 14.42 9.59
N ARG A 718 -9.37 13.89 8.38
CA ARG A 718 -9.70 12.47 8.09
C ARG A 718 -8.53 11.84 7.38
N MET A 719 -8.39 10.56 7.58
CA MET A 719 -7.44 9.74 6.85
C MET A 719 -8.24 8.69 6.09
N GLU A 720 -8.45 8.94 4.81
CA GLU A 720 -9.25 8.06 3.94
C GLU A 720 -8.39 6.91 3.39
N ASP A 721 -7.11 7.17 3.12
CA ASP A 721 -6.13 6.20 2.70
C ASP A 721 -4.82 6.38 3.50
N ALA A 722 -4.45 5.34 4.26
CA ALA A 722 -3.27 5.36 5.11
C ALA A 722 -1.96 5.24 4.31
N ALA A 723 -1.97 4.50 3.19
CA ALA A 723 -0.82 4.34 2.33
C ALA A 723 -0.52 5.65 1.60
N GLN A 724 -1.52 6.25 0.96
CA GLN A 724 -1.39 7.53 0.28
C GLN A 724 -0.95 8.65 1.26
N ALA A 725 -1.49 8.68 2.48
CA ALA A 725 -1.05 9.64 3.50
C ALA A 725 0.42 9.44 3.85
N SER A 726 0.88 8.19 3.97
CA SER A 726 2.29 7.88 4.24
C SER A 726 3.22 8.34 3.13
N GLU A 727 2.85 8.11 1.88
CA GLU A 727 3.60 8.58 0.70
C GLU A 727 3.69 10.11 0.66
N ILE A 728 2.57 10.80 0.83
CA ILE A 728 2.52 12.27 0.84
C ILE A 728 3.39 12.84 1.96
N PHE A 729 3.31 12.30 3.19
CA PHE A 729 4.18 12.76 4.27
C PHE A 729 5.65 12.47 4.00
N SER A 730 5.99 11.32 3.42
CA SER A 730 7.37 10.99 3.04
C SER A 730 7.88 11.92 1.93
N LEU A 731 7.07 12.17 0.91
CA LEU A 731 7.39 13.06 -0.20
C LEU A 731 7.58 14.52 0.26
N LEU A 732 6.61 15.06 1.01
CA LEU A 732 6.62 16.48 1.37
C LEU A 732 7.52 16.80 2.57
N MET A 733 7.63 15.89 3.54
CA MET A 733 8.29 16.13 4.82
C MET A 733 9.56 15.30 5.01
N GLY A 734 9.84 14.32 4.14
CA GLY A 734 11.02 13.46 4.17
C GLY A 734 12.32 14.15 3.75
N ASP A 735 13.43 13.42 3.71
CA ASP A 735 14.76 13.94 3.36
C ASP A 735 14.97 14.07 1.86
N ASP A 736 14.27 13.28 1.07
CA ASP A 736 14.45 13.25 -0.38
C ASP A 736 13.94 14.54 -1.05
N VAL A 737 14.87 15.28 -1.67
CA VAL A 737 14.59 16.59 -2.27
C VAL A 737 14.14 16.49 -3.72
N PRO A 738 14.72 15.63 -4.59
CA PRO A 738 14.35 15.55 -6.00
C PRO A 738 12.88 15.23 -6.25
N PRO A 739 12.26 14.18 -5.62
CA PRO A 739 10.84 13.88 -5.81
C PRO A 739 9.94 15.04 -5.35
N ARG A 740 10.28 15.70 -4.23
CA ARG A 740 9.53 16.87 -3.75
C ARG A 740 9.60 18.02 -4.74
N LYS A 741 10.78 18.28 -5.31
CA LYS A 741 10.96 19.32 -6.33
C LYS A 741 10.12 19.02 -7.57
N GLN A 742 10.11 17.77 -8.01
CA GLN A 742 9.31 17.33 -9.15
C GLN A 742 7.82 17.51 -8.86
N PHE A 743 7.34 17.05 -7.72
CA PHE A 743 5.95 17.24 -7.29
C PHE A 743 5.52 18.72 -7.30
N ILE A 744 6.37 19.63 -6.83
CA ILE A 744 6.08 21.08 -6.85
C ILE A 744 5.99 21.59 -8.29
N VAL A 745 6.89 21.13 -9.19
CA VAL A 745 6.88 21.52 -10.61
C VAL A 745 5.63 21.03 -11.31
N ASP A 746 5.27 19.76 -11.09
CA ASP A 746 4.13 19.12 -11.75
C ASP A 746 2.78 19.71 -11.32
N ASN A 747 2.70 20.24 -10.09
CA ASN A 747 1.49 20.88 -9.55
C ASN A 747 1.56 22.43 -9.58
N ALA A 748 2.56 23.02 -10.25
CA ALA A 748 2.76 24.48 -10.26
C ALA A 748 1.66 25.23 -11.03
N ASP A 749 1.07 24.59 -12.04
CA ASP A 749 0.01 25.19 -12.88
C ASP A 749 -1.36 25.16 -12.18
N ASP A 750 -1.58 24.24 -11.26
CA ASP A 750 -2.81 24.14 -10.44
C ASP A 750 -2.80 25.10 -9.27
N PHE A 751 -1.66 25.76 -9.03
CA PHE A 751 -1.49 26.63 -7.88
C PHE A 751 -1.95 28.05 -8.15
N ASP A 752 -2.99 28.48 -7.43
CA ASP A 752 -3.49 29.86 -7.50
C ASP A 752 -2.50 30.82 -6.83
N ARG A 753 -1.76 31.58 -7.64
CA ARG A 753 -0.75 32.54 -7.18
C ARG A 753 -1.32 33.66 -6.29
N SER A 754 -2.64 33.93 -6.37
CA SER A 754 -3.29 34.92 -5.51
C SER A 754 -3.37 34.47 -4.03
N LYS A 755 -3.16 33.19 -3.76
CA LYS A 755 -3.10 32.62 -2.41
C LYS A 755 -1.73 32.67 -1.75
N ILE A 756 -0.70 33.14 -2.47
CA ILE A 756 0.62 33.42 -1.90
C ILE A 756 0.68 34.92 -1.58
N ASP A 757 0.57 35.25 -0.30
CA ASP A 757 0.97 36.59 0.19
C ASP A 757 2.49 36.70 0.09
N THR A 758 2.97 37.43 -0.94
CA THR A 758 4.36 37.85 -1.07
C THR A 758 4.56 39.19 -0.36
#